data_d6ac3697d53a4671538522daae27cbfc
#
_entry.id   d6ac3697d53a4671538522daae27cbfc
#
_cell.length_a   1.000
_cell.length_b   1.000
_cell.length_c   1.000
_cell.angle_alpha   90.00
_cell.angle_beta   90.00
_cell.angle_gamma   90.00
#
_symmetry.space_group_name_H-M   'P 1'
#
loop_
_entity.id
_entity.type
_entity.pdbx_description
1 polymer ?
#
loop_
_entity_poly.entity_id
_entity_poly.type
_entity_poly.pdbx_seq_one_letter_code
_entity_poly.pdbx_strand_id
1 'polypeptide(L)'
;MIAGVIQYANTDNSEVAKDIISKAASQLQEYLDRGQWRELKLVLRLIACLSPLYEEDGVLPVLDELFNRAVDLQTASQEDAVGLELVKIILLTIPYLLAANGDAALQQAASELLARTDIIASAQNPLEPLVDPYPDANAPDEKPMACASVISLLQRQLQDEESNGWPLKCIPRVYDSSFKQANTNGDAPEETNSDEEAKVTPKHPFPTITVPSTVNPGPKALFPEIYFSLYADQEIESVPPTSSISACLLRDAILDTINILDFNRNATARFLNDIDCYWAPDTFVKRSTAFDKLRDMPAGKSTWKPEDVAIDAIFSQIFQLPTPEHRLVYYHSLITESCKISPGAIAPSLGRAIRFLFRGVDSMDMELAFRFMDWFGHHLSNFEFRWKWAEWIPELDLSALSPKKAFIIGTLEKEIQLSFAKRVRDTLPADYHPLIPSSKENEIPEFKYNDDTTPYAKEGREVLQMLRKKAAEDEIQAVLNTVQQQALAHGTPDPLVPSTDIYMTSILSIGSKSLSHVLSTIDRCKERLLAVGAQSEPARRQIITSVVNFWSDHLGTAVNIIDKLLNYTIVTPMSVIQWTLQDRMDRGRALASLLAYELVSITMFKVTNRVRQVLRERNNMALPYEQRQQIDEALPRERQGMRDLFAAIEDAVAGVAAGAQDEMVERYEDGDQEAEMVKMWGQKWLRVWRRKAAVEEAVVGELVIGPLEEPVVLPEVVAEVEAEDDMDQVA
;
A
#
# COMPACT_ATOMS: atom_id res chain seq x y z
N MET A 1 23.52 -12.63 -14.46
CA MET A 1 23.14 -13.52 -15.58
C MET A 1 23.25 -12.78 -16.92
N ILE A 2 22.45 -11.72 -17.19
CA ILE A 2 22.53 -10.95 -18.46
C ILE A 2 23.93 -10.37 -18.67
N ALA A 3 24.53 -9.72 -17.68
CA ALA A 3 25.89 -9.21 -17.75
C ALA A 3 26.89 -10.29 -18.12
N GLY A 4 26.78 -11.49 -17.53
CA GLY A 4 27.66 -12.61 -17.86
C GLY A 4 27.54 -13.10 -19.32
N VAL A 5 26.30 -13.09 -19.86
CA VAL A 5 26.09 -13.41 -21.29
C VAL A 5 26.74 -12.36 -22.20
N ILE A 6 26.60 -11.08 -21.85
CA ILE A 6 27.21 -9.97 -22.61
C ILE A 6 28.73 -10.07 -22.56
N GLN A 7 29.30 -10.34 -21.40
CA GLN A 7 30.74 -10.49 -21.22
C GLN A 7 31.26 -11.71 -22.00
N TYR A 8 30.51 -12.84 -22.01
CA TYR A 8 30.87 -13.99 -22.84
C TYR A 8 30.80 -13.66 -24.33
N ALA A 9 29.72 -12.97 -24.77
CA ALA A 9 29.59 -12.54 -26.14
C ALA A 9 30.70 -11.58 -26.58
N ASN A 10 31.25 -10.76 -25.67
CA ASN A 10 32.37 -9.87 -25.93
C ASN A 10 33.67 -10.61 -26.33
N THR A 11 33.85 -11.86 -25.86
CA THR A 11 35.01 -12.67 -26.26
C THR A 11 34.93 -13.19 -27.68
N ASP A 12 33.71 -13.35 -28.22
CA ASP A 12 33.48 -13.86 -29.57
C ASP A 12 33.29 -12.69 -30.56
N ASN A 13 32.57 -11.67 -30.19
CA ASN A 13 32.28 -10.50 -31.00
C ASN A 13 32.15 -9.23 -30.17
N SER A 14 33.21 -8.46 -30.07
CA SER A 14 33.32 -7.26 -29.25
C SER A 14 32.36 -6.13 -29.68
N GLU A 15 31.97 -6.06 -30.96
CA GLU A 15 31.02 -5.05 -31.45
C GLU A 15 29.61 -5.23 -30.87
N VAL A 16 29.19 -6.47 -30.58
CA VAL A 16 27.90 -6.73 -29.93
C VAL A 16 27.87 -6.15 -28.50
N ALA A 17 28.92 -6.36 -27.74
CA ALA A 17 29.04 -5.81 -26.39
C ALA A 17 29.06 -4.27 -26.40
N LYS A 18 29.83 -3.68 -27.33
CA LYS A 18 29.90 -2.23 -27.54
C LYS A 18 28.54 -1.63 -27.88
N ASP A 19 27.78 -2.27 -28.79
CA ASP A 19 26.42 -1.86 -29.15
C ASP A 19 25.46 -1.89 -27.96
N ILE A 20 25.53 -2.96 -27.15
CA ILE A 20 24.70 -3.10 -25.94
C ILE A 20 25.06 -2.02 -24.91
N ILE A 21 26.33 -1.77 -24.66
CA ILE A 21 26.82 -0.73 -23.75
C ILE A 21 26.32 0.65 -24.21
N SER A 22 26.45 0.96 -25.49
CA SER A 22 26.02 2.23 -26.05
C SER A 22 24.50 2.44 -25.91
N LYS A 23 23.69 1.40 -26.21
CA LYS A 23 22.25 1.44 -26.04
C LYS A 23 21.82 1.53 -24.57
N ALA A 24 22.48 0.81 -23.67
CA ALA A 24 22.22 0.89 -22.26
C ALA A 24 22.53 2.28 -21.70
N ALA A 25 23.64 2.89 -22.12
CA ALA A 25 24.00 4.26 -21.74
C ALA A 25 23.00 5.31 -22.27
N SER A 26 22.57 5.15 -23.53
CA SER A 26 21.52 6.03 -24.10
C SER A 26 20.20 5.90 -23.34
N GLN A 27 19.84 4.69 -22.95
CA GLN A 27 18.63 4.44 -22.18
C GLN A 27 18.75 4.98 -20.74
N LEU A 28 19.94 4.88 -20.13
CA LEU A 28 20.23 5.46 -18.82
C LEU A 28 20.05 6.98 -18.84
N GLN A 29 20.57 7.66 -19.91
CA GLN A 29 20.39 9.09 -20.09
C GLN A 29 18.91 9.47 -20.23
N GLU A 30 18.16 8.72 -21.04
CA GLU A 30 16.72 8.97 -21.22
C GLU A 30 15.94 8.85 -19.91
N TYR A 31 16.22 7.82 -19.09
CA TYR A 31 15.56 7.64 -17.81
C TYR A 31 15.95 8.74 -16.79
N LEU A 32 17.21 9.17 -16.83
CA LEU A 32 17.70 10.27 -16.01
C LEU A 32 16.98 11.58 -16.35
N ASP A 33 16.87 11.91 -17.64
CA ASP A 33 16.23 13.14 -18.11
C ASP A 33 14.72 13.17 -17.78
N ARG A 34 14.08 12.01 -17.76
CA ARG A 34 12.65 11.84 -17.45
C ARG A 34 12.34 11.65 -15.95
N GLY A 35 13.33 11.46 -15.12
CA GLY A 35 13.14 11.14 -13.69
C GLY A 35 12.53 9.76 -13.44
N GLN A 36 12.81 8.79 -14.32
CA GLN A 36 12.35 7.40 -14.19
C GLN A 36 13.34 6.61 -13.33
N TRP A 37 13.32 6.87 -12.02
CA TRP A 37 14.34 6.41 -11.06
C TRP A 37 14.41 4.89 -10.92
N ARG A 38 13.30 4.17 -11.02
CA ARG A 38 13.28 2.70 -10.98
C ARG A 38 14.02 2.10 -12.17
N GLU A 39 13.66 2.55 -13.37
CA GLU A 39 14.25 2.10 -14.62
C GLU A 39 15.74 2.48 -14.67
N LEU A 40 16.07 3.70 -14.22
CA LEU A 40 17.45 4.15 -14.05
C LEU A 40 18.26 3.17 -13.18
N LYS A 41 17.74 2.83 -11.98
CA LYS A 41 18.38 1.91 -11.04
C LYS A 41 18.71 0.57 -11.69
N LEU A 42 17.79 0.01 -12.45
CA LEU A 42 17.94 -1.29 -13.10
C LEU A 42 19.02 -1.27 -14.18
N VAL A 43 19.00 -0.26 -15.05
CA VAL A 43 20.01 -0.11 -16.11
C VAL A 43 21.36 0.21 -15.52
N LEU A 44 21.42 1.06 -14.50
CA LEU A 44 22.67 1.42 -13.80
C LEU A 44 23.33 0.18 -13.16
N ARG A 45 22.54 -0.72 -12.56
CA ARG A 45 23.06 -2.01 -12.05
C ARG A 45 23.60 -2.91 -13.15
N LEU A 46 22.89 -3.00 -14.28
CA LEU A 46 23.38 -3.77 -15.42
C LEU A 46 24.73 -3.22 -15.90
N ILE A 47 24.82 -1.91 -16.07
CA ILE A 47 26.04 -1.22 -16.48
C ILE A 47 27.16 -1.42 -15.44
N ALA A 48 26.85 -1.33 -14.14
CA ALA A 48 27.81 -1.62 -13.07
C ALA A 48 28.34 -3.06 -13.14
N CYS A 49 27.49 -4.04 -13.44
CA CYS A 49 27.92 -5.43 -13.65
C CYS A 49 28.80 -5.63 -14.90
N LEU A 50 28.82 -4.67 -15.83
CA LEU A 50 29.66 -4.68 -17.03
C LEU A 50 30.98 -3.93 -16.83
N SER A 51 31.29 -3.43 -15.63
CA SER A 51 32.50 -2.65 -15.33
C SER A 51 33.82 -3.27 -15.80
N PRO A 52 34.02 -4.61 -15.83
CA PRO A 52 35.25 -5.22 -16.39
C PRO A 52 35.46 -4.95 -17.87
N LEU A 53 34.43 -4.54 -18.60
CA LEU A 53 34.49 -4.26 -20.04
C LEU A 53 34.83 -2.81 -20.38
N TYR A 54 35.00 -1.92 -19.37
CA TYR A 54 35.30 -0.51 -19.62
C TYR A 54 36.81 -0.22 -19.56
N GLU A 55 37.22 0.76 -20.33
CA GLU A 55 38.63 1.22 -20.39
C GLU A 55 39.01 2.07 -19.18
N GLU A 56 38.04 2.81 -18.61
CA GLU A 56 38.20 3.74 -17.48
C GLU A 56 37.21 3.40 -16.34
N ASP A 57 37.11 4.30 -15.38
CA ASP A 57 36.28 4.13 -14.15
C ASP A 57 34.77 3.97 -14.39
N GLY A 58 34.35 4.07 -15.65
CA GLY A 58 32.98 3.70 -16.10
C GLY A 58 31.84 4.37 -15.35
N VAL A 59 31.26 3.64 -14.39
CA VAL A 59 30.05 4.04 -13.67
C VAL A 59 30.32 5.01 -12.51
N LEU A 60 31.53 4.99 -11.92
CA LEU A 60 31.83 5.82 -10.75
C LEU A 60 31.59 7.31 -10.93
N PRO A 61 32.02 7.94 -12.05
CA PRO A 61 31.75 9.37 -12.29
C PRO A 61 30.25 9.68 -12.31
N VAL A 62 29.42 8.75 -12.79
CA VAL A 62 27.95 8.90 -12.79
C VAL A 62 27.41 8.87 -11.38
N LEU A 63 27.88 7.93 -10.53
CA LEU A 63 27.49 7.84 -9.12
C LEU A 63 27.90 9.10 -8.34
N ASP A 64 29.09 9.61 -8.60
CA ASP A 64 29.59 10.86 -8.00
C ASP A 64 28.70 12.07 -8.37
N GLU A 65 28.31 12.17 -9.62
CA GLU A 65 27.46 13.27 -10.05
C GLU A 65 26.02 13.14 -9.52
N LEU A 66 25.50 11.92 -9.43
CA LEU A 66 24.20 11.67 -8.75
C LEU A 66 24.27 12.06 -7.27
N PHE A 67 25.42 11.80 -6.60
CA PHE A 67 25.61 12.22 -5.22
C PHE A 67 25.65 13.76 -5.10
N ASN A 68 26.36 14.47 -5.99
CA ASN A 68 26.39 15.92 -5.99
C ASN A 68 24.98 16.50 -6.13
N ARG A 69 24.14 15.91 -6.99
CA ARG A 69 22.73 16.31 -7.10
C ARG A 69 21.92 16.01 -5.85
N ALA A 70 22.15 14.87 -5.20
CA ALA A 70 21.51 14.57 -3.93
C ALA A 70 21.86 15.59 -2.84
N VAL A 71 23.12 16.03 -2.78
CA VAL A 71 23.58 17.09 -1.87
C VAL A 71 22.88 18.42 -2.16
N ASP A 72 22.79 18.84 -3.42
CA ASP A 72 22.11 20.07 -3.82
C ASP A 72 20.63 20.05 -3.36
N LEU A 73 19.93 18.94 -3.61
CA LEU A 73 18.53 18.76 -3.23
C LEU A 73 18.32 18.73 -1.71
N GLN A 74 19.17 18.02 -0.97
CA GLN A 74 19.09 17.95 0.50
C GLN A 74 19.52 19.27 1.18
N THR A 75 20.36 20.06 0.55
CA THR A 75 20.71 21.41 1.03
C THR A 75 19.54 22.37 0.86
N ALA A 76 18.75 22.21 -0.19
CA ALA A 76 17.54 23.01 -0.43
C ALA A 76 16.39 22.60 0.50
N SER A 77 16.22 21.29 0.77
CA SER A 77 15.24 20.73 1.70
C SER A 77 15.71 19.39 2.24
N GLN A 78 15.84 19.27 3.56
CA GLN A 78 16.22 17.99 4.22
C GLN A 78 15.18 16.88 4.01
N GLU A 79 13.95 17.24 3.67
CA GLU A 79 12.85 16.30 3.39
C GLU A 79 12.76 15.94 1.90
N ASP A 80 13.69 16.39 1.06
CA ASP A 80 13.63 16.13 -0.38
C ASP A 80 13.71 14.63 -0.68
N ALA A 81 12.60 14.08 -1.15
CA ALA A 81 12.48 12.65 -1.41
C ALA A 81 13.33 12.19 -2.62
N VAL A 82 13.61 13.07 -3.58
CA VAL A 82 14.43 12.74 -4.75
C VAL A 82 15.90 12.60 -4.35
N GLY A 83 16.40 13.51 -3.50
CA GLY A 83 17.78 13.41 -2.97
C GLY A 83 18.01 12.10 -2.21
N LEU A 84 17.03 11.66 -1.39
CA LEU A 84 17.08 10.38 -0.69
C LEU A 84 17.05 9.19 -1.66
N GLU A 85 16.24 9.24 -2.71
CA GLU A 85 16.19 8.16 -3.72
C GLU A 85 17.48 8.06 -4.52
N LEU A 86 18.12 9.18 -4.86
CA LEU A 86 19.43 9.18 -5.52
C LEU A 86 20.49 8.49 -4.64
N VAL A 87 20.53 8.79 -3.34
CA VAL A 87 21.46 8.12 -2.41
C VAL A 87 21.15 6.62 -2.33
N LYS A 88 19.89 6.22 -2.27
CA LYS A 88 19.47 4.81 -2.28
C LYS A 88 19.97 4.09 -3.54
N ILE A 89 19.80 4.71 -4.72
CA ILE A 89 20.28 4.16 -5.99
C ILE A 89 21.80 3.95 -5.97
N ILE A 90 22.56 4.93 -5.46
CA ILE A 90 24.02 4.84 -5.32
C ILE A 90 24.38 3.64 -4.44
N LEU A 91 23.83 3.58 -3.22
CA LEU A 91 24.11 2.53 -2.25
C LEU A 91 23.76 1.13 -2.76
N LEU A 92 22.68 0.99 -3.50
CA LEU A 92 22.28 -0.27 -4.13
C LEU A 92 23.13 -0.65 -5.35
N THR A 93 23.84 0.30 -5.98
CA THR A 93 24.66 0.05 -7.17
C THR A 93 26.09 -0.42 -6.79
N ILE A 94 26.67 0.14 -5.72
CA ILE A 94 28.02 -0.18 -5.24
C ILE A 94 28.29 -1.69 -5.13
N PRO A 95 27.43 -2.52 -4.50
CA PRO A 95 27.66 -3.96 -4.37
C PRO A 95 27.82 -4.69 -5.71
N TYR A 96 27.02 -4.33 -6.69
CA TYR A 96 27.06 -4.95 -8.03
C TYR A 96 28.31 -4.53 -8.80
N LEU A 97 28.74 -3.29 -8.63
CA LEU A 97 29.99 -2.78 -9.22
C LEU A 97 31.20 -3.52 -8.67
N LEU A 98 31.31 -3.65 -7.35
CA LEU A 98 32.45 -4.31 -6.66
C LEU A 98 32.41 -5.84 -6.83
N ALA A 99 31.23 -6.45 -6.91
CA ALA A 99 31.14 -7.89 -7.20
C ALA A 99 31.58 -8.23 -8.63
N ALA A 100 31.40 -7.31 -9.58
CA ALA A 100 31.82 -7.49 -10.98
C ALA A 100 33.33 -7.22 -11.18
N ASN A 101 33.88 -6.24 -10.47
CA ASN A 101 35.31 -5.87 -10.59
C ASN A 101 35.88 -5.61 -9.19
N GLY A 102 36.70 -6.53 -8.71
CA GLY A 102 37.33 -6.49 -7.40
C GLY A 102 38.64 -5.68 -7.35
N ASP A 103 38.89 -4.76 -8.28
CA ASP A 103 40.07 -3.92 -8.31
C ASP A 103 40.18 -3.05 -7.05
N ALA A 104 41.40 -2.99 -6.47
CA ALA A 104 41.68 -2.24 -5.24
C ALA A 104 41.43 -0.74 -5.39
N ALA A 105 41.70 -0.16 -6.55
CA ALA A 105 41.44 1.25 -6.83
C ALA A 105 39.93 1.54 -6.83
N LEU A 106 39.13 0.64 -7.42
CA LEU A 106 37.67 0.72 -7.46
C LEU A 106 37.08 0.57 -6.05
N GLN A 107 37.62 -0.36 -5.24
CA GLN A 107 37.18 -0.52 -3.85
C GLN A 107 37.46 0.76 -3.04
N GLN A 108 38.65 1.38 -3.20
CA GLN A 108 38.99 2.63 -2.52
C GLN A 108 38.01 3.75 -2.92
N ALA A 109 37.77 3.93 -4.20
CA ALA A 109 36.83 4.97 -4.69
C ALA A 109 35.37 4.74 -4.22
N ALA A 110 34.93 3.48 -4.19
CA ALA A 110 33.63 3.12 -3.62
C ALA A 110 33.55 3.43 -2.12
N SER A 111 34.62 3.17 -1.36
CA SER A 111 34.70 3.49 0.07
C SER A 111 34.65 5.01 0.31
N GLU A 112 35.33 5.81 -0.51
CA GLU A 112 35.28 7.27 -0.43
C GLU A 112 33.87 7.80 -0.72
N LEU A 113 33.19 7.25 -1.73
CA LEU A 113 31.76 7.60 -2.03
C LEU A 113 30.85 7.19 -0.88
N LEU A 114 31.03 5.98 -0.32
CA LEU A 114 30.25 5.49 0.81
C LEU A 114 30.38 6.39 2.05
N ALA A 115 31.60 6.86 2.34
CA ALA A 115 31.85 7.80 3.43
C ALA A 115 31.12 9.14 3.22
N ARG A 116 31.03 9.61 1.98
CA ARG A 116 30.32 10.85 1.64
C ARG A 116 28.80 10.70 1.75
N THR A 117 28.21 9.57 1.33
CA THR A 117 26.77 9.32 1.40
C THR A 117 26.25 9.23 2.83
N ASP A 118 27.11 8.93 3.81
CA ASP A 118 26.73 8.78 5.23
C ASP A 118 26.04 10.02 5.80
N ILE A 119 26.43 11.21 5.40
CA ILE A 119 25.85 12.49 5.88
C ILE A 119 24.33 12.54 5.60
N ILE A 120 23.92 12.05 4.44
CA ILE A 120 22.50 12.04 4.04
C ILE A 120 21.81 10.77 4.58
N ALA A 121 22.45 9.61 4.42
CA ALA A 121 21.88 8.31 4.75
C ALA A 121 21.64 8.11 6.26
N SER A 122 22.46 8.72 7.11
CA SER A 122 22.35 8.63 8.57
C SER A 122 21.50 9.75 9.17
N ALA A 123 21.03 10.72 8.37
CA ALA A 123 20.18 11.80 8.85
C ALA A 123 18.76 11.26 9.19
N GLN A 124 18.24 11.70 10.35
CA GLN A 124 16.91 11.32 10.77
C GLN A 124 15.85 12.09 9.97
N ASN A 125 14.92 11.39 9.32
CA ASN A 125 13.83 12.03 8.60
C ASN A 125 12.67 12.37 9.56
N PRO A 126 12.16 13.63 9.57
CA PRO A 126 11.06 14.04 10.45
C PRO A 126 9.74 13.29 10.23
N LEU A 127 9.55 12.71 9.05
CA LEU A 127 8.34 11.95 8.70
C LEU A 127 8.42 10.46 9.09
N GLU A 128 9.58 9.97 9.53
CA GLU A 128 9.79 8.57 9.91
C GLU A 128 8.83 8.08 11.00
N PRO A 129 8.51 8.85 12.05
CA PRO A 129 7.55 8.41 13.08
C PRO A 129 6.14 8.16 12.55
N LEU A 130 5.75 8.78 11.43
CA LEU A 130 4.44 8.59 10.81
C LEU A 130 4.34 7.28 10.03
N VAL A 131 5.46 6.68 9.69
CA VAL A 131 5.54 5.43 8.90
C VAL A 131 6.12 4.26 9.69
N ASP A 132 6.29 4.40 11.00
CA ASP A 132 6.69 3.30 11.90
C ASP A 132 5.59 2.22 11.92
N PRO A 133 5.91 0.95 11.59
CA PRO A 133 4.93 -0.14 11.61
C PRO A 133 4.46 -0.51 13.03
N TYR A 134 5.27 -0.25 14.06
CA TYR A 134 5.00 -0.58 15.46
C TYR A 134 5.19 0.64 16.38
N PRO A 135 4.37 1.69 16.19
CA PRO A 135 4.56 2.95 16.92
C PRO A 135 4.19 2.88 18.40
N ASP A 136 3.37 1.90 18.80
CA ASP A 136 2.84 1.77 20.16
C ASP A 136 3.66 0.81 21.04
N ALA A 137 4.83 0.36 20.58
CA ALA A 137 5.76 -0.40 21.43
C ALA A 137 6.37 0.55 22.47
N ASN A 138 6.17 0.22 23.77
CA ASN A 138 6.59 1.09 24.88
C ASN A 138 8.11 1.14 25.08
N ALA A 139 8.81 0.12 24.60
CA ALA A 139 10.27 0.07 24.60
C ALA A 139 10.80 -0.51 23.28
N PRO A 140 12.02 -0.16 22.86
CA PRO A 140 12.61 -0.74 21.65
C PRO A 140 12.64 -2.27 21.66
N ASP A 141 12.83 -2.88 22.81
CA ASP A 141 12.87 -4.34 22.99
C ASP A 141 11.49 -5.02 22.86
N GLU A 142 10.41 -4.24 22.97
CA GLU A 142 9.03 -4.73 22.77
C GLU A 142 8.60 -4.70 21.31
N LYS A 143 9.35 -4.03 20.45
CA LYS A 143 9.09 -4.07 19.01
C LYS A 143 9.33 -5.48 18.51
N PRO A 144 8.42 -6.05 17.72
CA PRO A 144 8.60 -7.38 17.12
C PRO A 144 9.87 -7.47 16.26
N MET A 145 10.37 -6.32 15.80
CA MET A 145 11.59 -6.17 15.03
C MET A 145 12.11 -4.73 15.11
N ALA A 146 13.40 -4.54 14.90
CA ALA A 146 13.98 -3.22 14.76
C ALA A 146 13.62 -2.64 13.38
N CYS A 147 12.72 -1.65 13.34
CA CYS A 147 12.41 -0.90 12.13
C CYS A 147 13.43 0.21 11.95
N ALA A 148 14.02 0.30 10.75
CA ALA A 148 14.98 1.33 10.38
C ALA A 148 14.68 1.84 8.97
N SER A 149 15.04 3.09 8.68
CA SER A 149 15.04 3.60 7.32
C SER A 149 15.91 2.71 6.42
N VAL A 150 15.39 2.35 5.24
CA VAL A 150 16.14 1.50 4.29
C VAL A 150 17.48 2.12 3.91
N ILE A 151 17.56 3.44 3.75
CA ILE A 151 18.78 4.14 3.38
C ILE A 151 19.83 4.03 4.49
N SER A 152 19.46 4.30 5.75
CA SER A 152 20.38 4.21 6.88
C SER A 152 20.79 2.76 7.16
N LEU A 153 19.90 1.80 6.88
CA LEU A 153 20.23 0.38 7.00
C LEU A 153 21.26 -0.03 5.93
N LEU A 154 21.02 0.33 4.66
CA LEU A 154 21.96 0.10 3.55
C LEU A 154 23.33 0.70 3.84
N GLN A 155 23.38 1.93 4.33
CA GLN A 155 24.64 2.60 4.67
C GLN A 155 25.45 1.78 5.67
N ARG A 156 24.84 1.38 6.79
CA ARG A 156 25.51 0.57 7.82
C ARG A 156 25.94 -0.80 7.30
N GLN A 157 25.08 -1.49 6.55
CA GLN A 157 25.39 -2.78 5.96
C GLN A 157 26.59 -2.70 5.00
N LEU A 158 26.69 -1.64 4.21
CA LEU A 158 27.82 -1.43 3.30
C LEU A 158 29.11 -1.07 4.04
N GLN A 159 29.04 -0.30 5.13
CA GLN A 159 30.20 -0.03 6.01
C GLN A 159 30.69 -1.33 6.66
N ASP A 160 29.79 -2.23 7.04
CA ASP A 160 30.18 -3.55 7.56
C ASP A 160 30.83 -4.42 6.46
N GLU A 161 30.30 -4.43 5.23
CA GLU A 161 30.90 -5.14 4.10
C GLU A 161 32.27 -4.56 3.74
N GLU A 162 32.46 -3.24 3.75
CA GLU A 162 33.74 -2.57 3.58
C GLU A 162 34.77 -3.04 4.61
N SER A 163 34.39 -3.01 5.89
CA SER A 163 35.25 -3.42 7.01
C SER A 163 35.69 -4.88 6.89
N ASN A 164 34.94 -5.72 6.23
CA ASN A 164 35.20 -7.13 5.97
C ASN A 164 35.86 -7.41 4.60
N GLY A 165 36.20 -6.36 3.83
CA GLY A 165 36.87 -6.48 2.53
C GLY A 165 35.94 -6.88 1.40
N TRP A 166 34.66 -6.45 1.43
CA TRP A 166 33.66 -6.62 0.38
C TRP A 166 33.35 -8.07 -0.01
N PRO A 167 33.00 -8.95 0.94
CA PRO A 167 32.73 -10.35 0.63
C PRO A 167 31.54 -10.55 -0.31
N LEU A 168 30.46 -9.74 -0.22
CA LEU A 168 29.28 -9.72 -1.11
C LEU A 168 28.81 -11.12 -1.52
N LYS A 169 28.68 -12.03 -0.55
CA LYS A 169 28.51 -13.48 -0.75
C LYS A 169 27.26 -13.89 -1.53
N CYS A 170 26.19 -13.09 -1.47
CA CYS A 170 24.93 -13.42 -2.16
C CYS A 170 24.93 -13.09 -3.65
N ILE A 171 25.86 -12.23 -4.13
CA ILE A 171 25.92 -11.83 -5.54
C ILE A 171 26.73 -12.84 -6.34
N PRO A 172 26.20 -13.41 -7.43
CA PRO A 172 26.94 -14.35 -8.30
C PRO A 172 28.13 -13.65 -8.95
N ARG A 173 29.34 -14.19 -8.76
CA ARG A 173 30.55 -13.72 -9.44
C ARG A 173 30.78 -14.57 -10.69
N VAL A 174 30.43 -14.03 -11.85
CA VAL A 174 30.47 -14.76 -13.13
C VAL A 174 31.88 -15.12 -13.58
N TYR A 175 32.89 -14.42 -13.04
CA TYR A 175 34.30 -14.58 -13.46
C TYR A 175 35.18 -15.39 -12.49
N ASP A 176 34.62 -15.88 -11.40
CA ASP A 176 35.42 -16.72 -10.51
C ASP A 176 35.70 -18.06 -11.19
N SER A 177 36.99 -18.35 -11.45
CA SER A 177 37.41 -19.61 -12.10
C SER A 177 37.01 -20.86 -11.34
N SER A 178 36.65 -20.75 -10.06
CA SER A 178 36.05 -21.81 -9.26
C SER A 178 34.64 -22.26 -9.78
N PHE A 179 33.92 -21.40 -10.48
CA PHE A 179 32.66 -21.74 -11.14
C PHE A 179 32.79 -22.67 -12.35
N LYS A 180 33.94 -22.67 -13.00
CA LYS A 180 34.24 -23.58 -14.15
C LYS A 180 34.38 -25.04 -13.74
N GLN A 181 34.70 -25.32 -12.47
CA GLN A 181 34.91 -26.70 -11.98
C GLN A 181 33.63 -27.39 -11.48
N ALA A 182 32.54 -26.66 -11.18
CA ALA A 182 31.32 -27.26 -10.64
C ALA A 182 30.40 -27.92 -11.68
N ASN A 183 30.60 -27.68 -12.99
CA ASN A 183 29.75 -28.20 -14.08
C ASN A 183 30.35 -29.32 -14.93
N THR A 184 31.53 -29.79 -14.58
CA THR A 184 32.09 -31.00 -15.22
C THR A 184 31.79 -32.21 -14.35
N ASN A 185 30.80 -33.02 -14.80
CA ASN A 185 30.59 -34.36 -14.25
C ASN A 185 31.87 -35.18 -14.35
N GLY A 186 32.42 -35.58 -13.20
CA GLY A 186 32.98 -36.88 -12.88
C GLY A 186 34.06 -37.51 -13.77
N ASP A 187 34.88 -36.79 -14.53
CA ASP A 187 36.08 -37.34 -15.12
C ASP A 187 37.32 -36.57 -14.63
N ALA A 188 38.34 -37.34 -14.25
CA ALA A 188 39.58 -36.88 -13.67
C ALA A 188 40.28 -35.85 -14.57
N PRO A 189 41.04 -34.88 -14.01
CA PRO A 189 41.69 -33.87 -14.80
C PRO A 189 42.86 -34.52 -15.56
N GLU A 190 42.77 -34.56 -16.90
CA GLU A 190 43.96 -34.64 -17.71
C GLU A 190 44.75 -33.34 -17.55
N GLU A 191 46.02 -33.44 -17.12
CA GLU A 191 46.99 -32.36 -17.16
C GLU A 191 47.18 -31.94 -18.62
N THR A 192 46.39 -30.98 -19.09
CA THR A 192 46.69 -30.26 -20.32
C THR A 192 47.60 -29.09 -20.00
N ASN A 193 48.89 -29.25 -20.32
CA ASN A 193 49.80 -28.16 -20.60
C ASN A 193 49.15 -27.30 -21.71
N SER A 194 48.58 -26.19 -21.36
CA SER A 194 48.22 -25.15 -22.31
C SER A 194 48.83 -23.81 -21.86
N ASP A 195 49.88 -23.40 -22.52
CA ASP A 195 50.19 -22.01 -22.80
C ASP A 195 49.03 -21.41 -23.65
N GLU A 196 47.79 -21.39 -23.14
CA GLU A 196 46.76 -20.54 -23.68
C GLU A 196 47.14 -19.13 -23.18
N GLU A 197 47.73 -18.31 -24.06
CA GLU A 197 47.80 -16.88 -23.95
C GLU A 197 46.42 -16.37 -23.45
N ALA A 198 46.37 -15.78 -22.25
CA ALA A 198 45.18 -15.19 -21.69
C ALA A 198 44.61 -14.23 -22.75
N LYS A 199 43.53 -14.62 -23.43
CA LYS A 199 42.83 -13.78 -24.41
C LYS A 199 42.50 -12.48 -23.67
N VAL A 200 43.16 -11.39 -24.01
CA VAL A 200 42.83 -10.06 -23.47
C VAL A 200 41.42 -9.74 -23.85
N THR A 201 40.54 -9.66 -22.87
CA THR A 201 39.11 -9.32 -23.10
C THR A 201 39.07 -7.87 -23.66
N PRO A 202 38.49 -7.66 -24.85
CA PRO A 202 38.40 -6.32 -25.41
C PRO A 202 37.62 -5.38 -24.43
N LYS A 203 38.21 -4.21 -24.21
CA LYS A 203 37.56 -3.15 -23.42
C LYS A 203 36.96 -2.09 -24.33
N HIS A 204 35.98 -1.37 -23.83
CA HIS A 204 35.27 -0.33 -24.55
C HIS A 204 35.24 0.99 -23.81
N PRO A 205 35.31 2.15 -24.48
CA PRO A 205 35.10 3.42 -23.82
C PRO A 205 33.67 3.50 -23.28
N PHE A 206 33.53 3.99 -22.05
CA PHE A 206 32.23 4.21 -21.46
C PHE A 206 31.60 5.49 -22.06
N PRO A 207 30.35 5.44 -22.59
CA PRO A 207 29.69 6.62 -23.12
C PRO A 207 29.48 7.68 -22.03
N THR A 208 29.66 8.96 -22.40
CA THR A 208 29.46 10.08 -21.47
C THR A 208 28.00 10.18 -21.05
N ILE A 209 27.73 10.14 -19.74
CA ILE A 209 26.43 10.37 -19.14
C ILE A 209 26.46 11.75 -18.47
N THR A 210 25.46 12.58 -18.75
CA THR A 210 25.36 13.92 -18.17
C THR A 210 24.18 13.99 -17.22
N VAL A 211 24.45 14.22 -15.93
CA VAL A 211 23.39 14.45 -14.95
C VAL A 211 22.91 15.90 -15.05
N PRO A 212 21.64 16.17 -15.34
CA PRO A 212 21.13 17.53 -15.48
C PRO A 212 21.32 18.36 -14.21
N SER A 213 21.54 19.67 -14.38
CA SER A 213 21.62 20.59 -13.24
C SER A 213 20.30 20.71 -12.49
N THR A 214 19.18 20.57 -13.19
CA THR A 214 17.83 20.46 -12.63
C THR A 214 17.32 19.04 -12.85
N VAL A 215 17.20 18.29 -11.78
CA VAL A 215 16.72 16.90 -11.83
C VAL A 215 15.20 16.87 -11.93
N ASN A 216 14.67 16.13 -12.89
CA ASN A 216 13.23 15.89 -12.96
C ASN A 216 12.79 15.07 -11.73
N PRO A 217 11.84 15.57 -10.93
CA PRO A 217 11.44 14.87 -9.70
C PRO A 217 10.79 13.50 -9.95
N GLY A 218 10.26 13.25 -11.17
CA GLY A 218 9.55 12.00 -11.44
C GLY A 218 8.41 11.72 -10.45
N PRO A 219 8.01 10.46 -10.30
CA PRO A 219 7.13 10.04 -9.22
C PRO A 219 7.89 10.15 -7.89
N LYS A 220 7.44 11.02 -6.99
CA LYS A 220 8.09 11.27 -5.70
C LYS A 220 7.71 10.21 -4.67
N ALA A 221 8.70 9.62 -4.00
CA ALA A 221 8.49 8.99 -2.72
C ALA A 221 8.31 10.10 -1.67
N LEU A 222 7.15 10.16 -1.00
CA LEU A 222 6.81 11.25 -0.08
C LEU A 222 7.27 11.02 1.35
N PHE A 223 7.61 9.78 1.67
CA PHE A 223 7.99 9.33 3.01
C PHE A 223 9.22 8.43 2.94
N PRO A 224 10.01 8.38 4.01
CA PRO A 224 11.12 7.44 4.08
C PRO A 224 10.60 6.01 4.02
N GLU A 225 11.30 5.15 3.31
CA GLU A 225 11.00 3.73 3.26
C GLU A 225 11.57 3.04 4.51
N ILE A 226 10.69 2.36 5.27
CA ILE A 226 11.07 1.62 6.46
C ILE A 226 11.25 0.14 6.10
N TYR A 227 12.38 -0.44 6.49
CA TYR A 227 12.61 -1.87 6.35
C TYR A 227 11.69 -2.63 7.30
N PHE A 228 10.85 -3.48 6.75
CA PHE A 228 9.92 -4.34 7.47
C PHE A 228 10.19 -5.81 7.12
N SER A 229 10.31 -6.67 8.12
CA SER A 229 10.49 -8.11 7.91
C SER A 229 9.72 -8.92 8.97
N LEU A 230 9.14 -10.03 8.54
CA LEU A 230 8.42 -10.97 9.41
C LEU A 230 9.35 -11.98 10.10
N TYR A 231 10.52 -12.21 9.55
CA TYR A 231 11.38 -13.32 9.92
C TYR A 231 12.80 -12.89 10.29
N ALA A 232 13.16 -11.60 10.10
CA ALA A 232 14.49 -11.11 10.45
C ALA A 232 14.72 -11.17 11.97
N ASP A 233 15.99 -11.34 12.33
CA ASP A 233 16.52 -11.26 13.70
C ASP A 233 15.79 -12.20 14.69
N GLN A 234 15.31 -13.36 14.21
CA GLN A 234 14.75 -14.44 15.03
C GLN A 234 15.84 -15.41 15.47
N GLU A 235 15.57 -16.19 16.54
CA GLU A 235 16.51 -17.22 17.05
C GLU A 235 17.04 -18.17 15.97
N ILE A 236 16.20 -18.53 15.00
CA ILE A 236 16.59 -19.29 13.81
C ILE A 236 16.46 -18.38 12.61
N GLU A 237 17.58 -18.01 12.01
CA GLU A 237 17.62 -17.18 10.82
C GLU A 237 17.12 -17.93 9.60
N SER A 238 15.90 -17.65 9.16
CA SER A 238 15.33 -18.20 7.91
C SER A 238 15.33 -17.21 6.75
N VAL A 239 15.70 -15.97 7.02
CA VAL A 239 15.97 -14.89 6.07
C VAL A 239 17.29 -14.21 6.48
N PRO A 240 17.95 -13.42 5.61
CA PRO A 240 19.13 -12.67 6.01
C PRO A 240 18.86 -11.75 7.20
N PRO A 241 19.75 -11.70 8.19
CA PRO A 241 19.61 -10.78 9.32
C PRO A 241 19.73 -9.31 8.85
N THR A 242 19.14 -8.38 9.60
CA THR A 242 19.17 -6.95 9.25
C THR A 242 20.55 -6.35 9.22
N SER A 243 21.53 -6.98 9.88
CA SER A 243 22.96 -6.59 9.80
C SER A 243 23.62 -6.95 8.47
N SER A 244 23.05 -7.85 7.66
CA SER A 244 23.66 -8.30 6.40
C SER A 244 23.15 -7.50 5.20
N ILE A 245 24.04 -7.06 4.31
CA ILE A 245 23.68 -6.42 3.04
C ILE A 245 22.77 -7.30 2.18
N SER A 246 22.83 -8.62 2.33
CA SER A 246 21.96 -9.55 1.63
C SER A 246 20.47 -9.32 1.93
N ALA A 247 20.13 -8.79 3.12
CA ALA A 247 18.76 -8.45 3.47
C ALA A 247 18.16 -7.40 2.52
N CYS A 248 18.89 -6.30 2.30
CA CYS A 248 18.44 -5.23 1.41
C CYS A 248 18.57 -5.61 -0.07
N LEU A 249 19.65 -6.28 -0.49
CA LEU A 249 19.84 -6.64 -1.90
C LEU A 249 18.81 -7.66 -2.40
N LEU A 250 18.55 -8.71 -1.61
CA LEU A 250 17.52 -9.70 -1.96
C LEU A 250 16.12 -9.04 -2.00
N ARG A 251 15.81 -8.26 -0.97
CA ARG A 251 14.54 -7.54 -0.88
C ARG A 251 14.32 -6.65 -2.10
N ASP A 252 15.27 -5.79 -2.42
CA ASP A 252 15.16 -4.83 -3.52
C ASP A 252 15.02 -5.52 -4.89
N ALA A 253 15.78 -6.58 -5.16
CA ALA A 253 15.64 -7.34 -6.41
C ALA A 253 14.29 -8.06 -6.54
N ILE A 254 13.74 -8.56 -5.43
CA ILE A 254 12.40 -9.17 -5.42
C ILE A 254 11.33 -8.11 -5.67
N LEU A 255 11.45 -6.93 -5.04
CA LEU A 255 10.51 -5.84 -5.26
C LEU A 255 10.54 -5.34 -6.70
N ASP A 256 11.73 -5.23 -7.31
CA ASP A 256 11.86 -4.93 -8.74
C ASP A 256 11.12 -5.98 -9.61
N THR A 257 11.27 -7.27 -9.27
CA THR A 257 10.56 -8.35 -9.99
C THR A 257 9.05 -8.22 -9.85
N ILE A 258 8.54 -7.98 -8.63
CA ILE A 258 7.11 -7.78 -8.35
C ILE A 258 6.58 -6.60 -9.16
N ASN A 259 7.34 -5.51 -9.23
CA ASN A 259 6.91 -4.26 -9.87
C ASN A 259 6.98 -4.31 -11.39
N ILE A 260 7.95 -5.03 -11.97
CA ILE A 260 8.11 -5.16 -13.43
C ILE A 260 7.09 -6.14 -14.02
N LEU A 261 6.77 -7.20 -13.29
CA LEU A 261 5.88 -8.28 -13.76
C LEU A 261 4.42 -8.11 -13.27
N ASP A 262 4.02 -6.91 -12.86
CA ASP A 262 2.69 -6.62 -12.30
C ASP A 262 1.53 -7.00 -13.23
N PHE A 263 1.76 -6.98 -14.54
CA PHE A 263 0.80 -7.40 -15.56
C PHE A 263 0.54 -8.92 -15.59
N ASN A 264 1.38 -9.76 -14.94
CA ASN A 264 1.23 -11.22 -14.95
C ASN A 264 1.60 -11.86 -13.61
N ARG A 265 0.63 -11.86 -12.67
CA ARG A 265 0.82 -12.43 -11.32
C ARG A 265 1.33 -13.88 -11.32
N ASN A 266 0.96 -14.70 -12.33
CA ASN A 266 1.40 -16.11 -12.39
C ASN A 266 2.90 -16.20 -12.72
N ALA A 267 3.39 -15.38 -13.64
CA ALA A 267 4.81 -15.28 -13.94
C ALA A 267 5.57 -14.78 -12.73
N THR A 268 5.10 -13.71 -12.10
CA THR A 268 5.69 -13.17 -10.86
C THR A 268 5.78 -14.22 -9.77
N ALA A 269 4.68 -14.93 -9.47
CA ALA A 269 4.66 -15.98 -8.46
C ALA A 269 5.65 -17.13 -8.76
N ARG A 270 5.84 -17.50 -10.03
CA ARG A 270 6.86 -18.50 -10.43
C ARG A 270 8.26 -17.98 -10.16
N PHE A 271 8.58 -16.75 -10.57
CA PHE A 271 9.89 -16.14 -10.29
C PHE A 271 10.18 -16.10 -8.78
N LEU A 272 9.19 -15.74 -7.96
CA LEU A 272 9.35 -15.70 -6.51
C LEU A 272 9.57 -17.09 -5.90
N ASN A 273 8.91 -18.12 -6.43
CA ASN A 273 9.13 -19.49 -5.97
C ASN A 273 10.50 -20.07 -6.43
N ASP A 274 11.10 -19.50 -7.49
CA ASP A 274 12.37 -19.92 -8.08
C ASP A 274 13.53 -18.96 -7.74
N ILE A 275 13.40 -18.13 -6.71
CA ILE A 275 14.36 -17.07 -6.37
C ILE A 275 15.78 -17.61 -6.13
N ASP A 276 15.93 -18.81 -5.59
CA ASP A 276 17.21 -19.46 -5.33
C ASP A 276 18.04 -19.71 -6.59
N CYS A 277 17.41 -19.73 -7.78
CA CYS A 277 18.09 -19.91 -9.06
C CYS A 277 18.87 -18.67 -9.54
N TYR A 278 18.63 -17.50 -8.94
CA TYR A 278 19.16 -16.22 -9.44
C TYR A 278 20.30 -15.63 -8.59
N TRP A 279 20.65 -16.28 -7.49
CA TRP A 279 21.66 -15.83 -6.54
C TRP A 279 22.85 -16.77 -6.46
N ALA A 280 23.90 -16.36 -5.75
CA ALA A 280 25.09 -17.16 -5.60
C ALA A 280 24.76 -18.55 -5.00
N PRO A 281 25.50 -19.61 -5.37
CA PRO A 281 25.38 -20.91 -4.74
C PRO A 281 25.53 -20.81 -3.22
N ASP A 282 24.85 -21.69 -2.51
CA ASP A 282 24.85 -21.69 -1.03
C ASP A 282 24.22 -20.45 -0.35
N THR A 283 23.61 -19.53 -1.11
CA THR A 283 22.85 -18.41 -0.51
C THR A 283 21.62 -18.94 0.23
N PHE A 284 20.98 -19.97 -0.26
CA PHE A 284 19.77 -20.53 0.30
C PHE A 284 19.93 -22.03 0.64
N VAL A 285 19.13 -22.49 1.63
CA VAL A 285 18.89 -23.90 1.81
C VAL A 285 18.02 -24.44 0.66
N LYS A 286 18.01 -25.78 0.50
CA LYS A 286 17.12 -26.44 -0.46
C LYS A 286 15.65 -26.06 -0.18
N ARG A 287 14.89 -25.77 -1.25
CA ARG A 287 13.45 -25.47 -1.16
C ARG A 287 12.70 -26.54 -0.35
N SER A 288 11.68 -26.10 0.36
CA SER A 288 10.85 -26.94 1.24
C SER A 288 11.61 -27.61 2.40
N THR A 289 12.81 -27.13 2.75
CA THR A 289 13.48 -27.59 3.97
C THR A 289 12.61 -27.24 5.19
N ALA A 290 12.30 -28.23 6.02
CA ALA A 290 11.50 -28.02 7.21
C ALA A 290 12.22 -27.04 8.16
N PHE A 291 11.46 -26.13 8.78
CA PHE A 291 12.02 -25.09 9.64
C PHE A 291 12.86 -25.66 10.80
N ASP A 292 12.40 -26.74 11.42
CA ASP A 292 13.10 -27.40 12.53
C ASP A 292 14.49 -27.94 12.13
N LYS A 293 14.67 -28.33 10.86
CA LYS A 293 15.96 -28.81 10.35
C LYS A 293 17.00 -27.71 10.16
N LEU A 294 16.60 -26.45 10.21
CA LEU A 294 17.57 -25.33 10.13
C LEU A 294 18.50 -25.29 11.32
N ARG A 295 18.07 -25.78 12.48
CA ARG A 295 18.92 -25.90 13.69
C ARG A 295 20.06 -26.90 13.52
N ASP A 296 19.86 -27.90 12.67
CA ASP A 296 20.82 -28.97 12.45
C ASP A 296 21.80 -28.65 11.29
N MET A 297 21.71 -27.46 10.71
CA MET A 297 22.60 -27.07 9.61
C MET A 297 24.05 -26.93 10.08
N PRO A 298 25.03 -27.43 9.29
CA PRO A 298 26.45 -27.28 9.64
C PRO A 298 26.86 -25.82 9.76
N ALA A 299 27.76 -25.53 10.68
CA ALA A 299 28.31 -24.19 10.85
C ALA A 299 28.88 -23.64 9.53
N GLY A 300 28.56 -22.42 9.17
CA GLY A 300 28.98 -21.75 7.94
C GLY A 300 28.12 -22.02 6.70
N LYS A 301 27.11 -22.89 6.80
CA LYS A 301 26.10 -23.04 5.75
C LYS A 301 24.92 -22.13 6.01
N SER A 302 24.30 -21.65 4.93
CA SER A 302 23.11 -20.81 5.01
C SER A 302 21.92 -21.57 5.62
N THR A 303 21.13 -20.87 6.38
CA THR A 303 19.83 -21.32 6.91
C THR A 303 18.65 -20.60 6.23
N TRP A 304 18.93 -19.70 5.28
CA TRP A 304 17.93 -18.87 4.63
C TRP A 304 17.06 -19.68 3.67
N LYS A 305 15.76 -19.57 3.86
CA LYS A 305 14.74 -20.24 3.05
C LYS A 305 14.27 -19.34 1.92
N PRO A 306 14.35 -19.79 0.65
CA PRO A 306 13.90 -18.96 -0.48
C PRO A 306 12.41 -18.57 -0.35
N GLU A 307 11.56 -19.49 0.13
CA GLU A 307 10.14 -19.23 0.36
C GLU A 307 9.88 -18.18 1.45
N ASP A 308 10.67 -18.16 2.52
CA ASP A 308 10.52 -17.16 3.58
C ASP A 308 10.93 -15.78 3.07
N VAL A 309 12.05 -15.70 2.33
CA VAL A 309 12.51 -14.44 1.73
C VAL A 309 11.50 -13.90 0.73
N ALA A 310 10.88 -14.75 -0.09
CA ALA A 310 9.84 -14.34 -1.03
C ALA A 310 8.58 -13.82 -0.31
N ILE A 311 8.09 -14.53 0.68
CA ILE A 311 6.92 -14.13 1.47
C ILE A 311 7.20 -12.85 2.25
N ASP A 312 8.38 -12.73 2.86
CA ASP A 312 8.82 -11.54 3.58
C ASP A 312 8.80 -10.29 2.69
N ALA A 313 9.29 -10.42 1.45
CA ALA A 313 9.27 -9.33 0.48
C ALA A 313 7.84 -8.93 0.08
N ILE A 314 6.92 -9.88 -0.14
CA ILE A 314 5.53 -9.55 -0.47
C ILE A 314 4.86 -8.82 0.70
N PHE A 315 5.04 -9.31 1.93
CA PHE A 315 4.49 -8.66 3.12
C PHE A 315 5.09 -7.29 3.37
N SER A 316 6.38 -7.06 3.07
CA SER A 316 6.96 -5.72 3.18
C SER A 316 6.21 -4.69 2.33
N GLN A 317 5.62 -5.13 1.21
CA GLN A 317 4.80 -4.24 0.36
C GLN A 317 3.37 -4.08 0.89
N ILE A 318 2.74 -5.16 1.38
CA ILE A 318 1.42 -5.05 2.02
C ILE A 318 1.49 -4.07 3.20
N PHE A 319 2.60 -4.09 3.96
CA PHE A 319 2.83 -3.27 5.14
C PHE A 319 3.62 -1.98 4.87
N GLN A 320 3.88 -1.65 3.59
CA GLN A 320 4.52 -0.38 3.22
C GLN A 320 3.60 0.80 3.54
N LEU A 321 4.07 1.69 4.42
CA LEU A 321 3.40 2.95 4.74
C LEU A 321 4.06 4.11 3.96
N PRO A 322 3.30 5.11 3.58
CA PRO A 322 1.84 5.25 3.71
C PRO A 322 1.04 4.39 2.73
N THR A 323 1.58 4.09 1.56
CA THR A 323 0.91 3.31 0.52
C THR A 323 1.90 2.40 -0.19
N PRO A 324 1.51 1.16 -0.54
CA PRO A 324 2.30 0.31 -1.40
C PRO A 324 2.30 0.83 -2.85
N GLU A 325 3.23 0.35 -3.65
CA GLU A 325 3.33 0.69 -5.09
C GLU A 325 2.08 0.28 -5.87
N HIS A 326 1.57 -0.93 -5.63
CA HIS A 326 0.39 -1.47 -6.28
C HIS A 326 -0.80 -1.59 -5.32
N ARG A 327 -1.98 -1.83 -5.88
CA ARG A 327 -3.17 -2.14 -5.07
C ARG A 327 -2.96 -3.40 -4.23
N LEU A 328 -3.41 -3.39 -2.99
CA LEU A 328 -3.24 -4.51 -2.05
C LEU A 328 -3.69 -5.86 -2.61
N VAL A 329 -4.78 -5.89 -3.40
CA VAL A 329 -5.30 -7.11 -4.02
C VAL A 329 -4.29 -7.80 -4.95
N TYR A 330 -3.36 -7.06 -5.55
CA TYR A 330 -2.28 -7.64 -6.35
C TYR A 330 -1.37 -8.52 -5.48
N TYR A 331 -0.90 -8.01 -4.34
CA TYR A 331 -0.07 -8.76 -3.40
C TYR A 331 -0.84 -9.95 -2.78
N HIS A 332 -2.13 -9.76 -2.46
CA HIS A 332 -3.00 -10.85 -2.01
C HIS A 332 -3.02 -11.99 -3.04
N SER A 333 -3.14 -11.64 -4.31
CA SER A 333 -3.17 -12.61 -5.40
C SER A 333 -1.83 -13.30 -5.61
N LEU A 334 -0.69 -12.61 -5.41
CA LEU A 334 0.65 -13.22 -5.49
C LEU A 334 0.84 -14.30 -4.42
N ILE A 335 0.45 -14.03 -3.17
CA ILE A 335 0.51 -15.02 -2.09
C ILE A 335 -0.36 -16.23 -2.44
N THR A 336 -1.58 -15.99 -2.92
CA THR A 336 -2.52 -17.06 -3.31
C THR A 336 -1.93 -17.94 -4.44
N GLU A 337 -1.35 -17.34 -5.49
CA GLU A 337 -0.73 -18.08 -6.58
C GLU A 337 0.55 -18.82 -6.13
N SER A 338 1.37 -18.20 -5.28
CA SER A 338 2.54 -18.86 -4.70
C SER A 338 2.15 -20.11 -3.88
N CYS A 339 1.07 -20.02 -3.09
CA CYS A 339 0.51 -21.17 -2.37
C CYS A 339 0.05 -22.30 -3.31
N LYS A 340 -0.58 -21.95 -4.43
CA LYS A 340 -1.04 -22.96 -5.42
C LYS A 340 0.12 -23.65 -6.13
N ILE A 341 1.20 -22.91 -6.44
CA ILE A 341 2.38 -23.45 -7.11
C ILE A 341 3.17 -24.35 -6.17
N SER A 342 3.39 -23.94 -4.92
CA SER A 342 4.27 -24.63 -3.98
C SER A 342 3.66 -24.73 -2.57
N PRO A 343 2.53 -25.43 -2.39
CA PRO A 343 1.80 -25.41 -1.12
C PRO A 343 2.63 -25.95 0.06
N GLY A 344 3.45 -26.97 -0.16
CA GLY A 344 4.29 -27.58 0.87
C GLY A 344 5.40 -26.67 1.40
N ALA A 345 5.83 -25.67 0.62
CA ALA A 345 6.85 -24.70 1.01
C ALA A 345 6.21 -23.42 1.59
N ILE A 346 5.24 -22.87 0.88
CA ILE A 346 4.65 -21.57 1.20
C ILE A 346 3.70 -21.61 2.40
N ALA A 347 2.86 -22.63 2.54
CA ALA A 347 1.87 -22.66 3.64
C ALA A 347 2.50 -22.71 5.05
N PRO A 348 3.59 -23.48 5.32
CA PRO A 348 4.28 -23.41 6.61
C PRO A 348 4.89 -22.04 6.89
N SER A 349 5.44 -21.38 5.84
CA SER A 349 5.98 -20.02 5.91
C SER A 349 4.89 -19.03 6.33
N LEU A 350 3.75 -19.03 5.62
CA LEU A 350 2.61 -18.18 5.95
C LEU A 350 2.06 -18.46 7.36
N GLY A 351 2.03 -19.73 7.78
CA GLY A 351 1.58 -20.07 9.12
C GLY A 351 2.42 -19.41 10.23
N ARG A 352 3.74 -19.25 10.00
CA ARG A 352 4.63 -18.52 10.92
C ARG A 352 4.40 -17.01 10.83
N ALA A 353 4.27 -16.48 9.60
CA ALA A 353 3.99 -15.07 9.35
C ALA A 353 2.71 -14.60 10.07
N ILE A 354 1.62 -15.35 9.90
CA ILE A 354 0.33 -15.04 10.53
C ILE A 354 0.45 -15.00 12.05
N ARG A 355 1.14 -15.99 12.66
CA ARG A 355 1.34 -16.01 14.12
C ARG A 355 2.22 -14.88 14.62
N PHE A 356 3.25 -14.52 13.86
CA PHE A 356 4.11 -13.38 14.15
C PHE A 356 3.32 -12.06 14.13
N LEU A 357 2.58 -11.82 13.07
CA LEU A 357 1.75 -10.63 12.91
C LEU A 357 0.68 -10.54 14.01
N PHE A 358 -0.02 -11.64 14.28
CA PHE A 358 -1.06 -11.66 15.31
C PHE A 358 -0.52 -11.36 16.71
N ARG A 359 0.67 -11.84 17.04
CA ARG A 359 1.31 -11.52 18.34
C ARG A 359 1.59 -10.02 18.49
N GLY A 360 1.94 -9.35 17.38
CA GLY A 360 2.28 -7.92 17.35
C GLY A 360 1.10 -6.98 17.14
N VAL A 361 -0.15 -7.46 16.97
CA VAL A 361 -1.31 -6.63 16.64
C VAL A 361 -1.54 -5.48 17.64
N ASP A 362 -1.28 -5.70 18.92
CA ASP A 362 -1.51 -4.69 19.98
C ASP A 362 -0.67 -3.42 19.75
N SER A 363 0.59 -3.58 19.37
CA SER A 363 1.54 -2.48 19.13
C SER A 363 1.62 -2.05 17.66
N MET A 364 0.96 -2.76 16.75
CA MET A 364 0.97 -2.47 15.31
C MET A 364 0.22 -1.18 14.99
N ASP A 365 0.69 -0.46 13.96
CA ASP A 365 -0.07 0.65 13.35
C ASP A 365 -1.46 0.16 12.95
N MET A 366 -2.49 0.97 13.24
CA MET A 366 -3.88 0.56 13.03
C MET A 366 -4.18 0.27 11.55
N GLU A 367 -3.66 1.06 10.62
CA GLU A 367 -3.88 0.80 9.19
C GLU A 367 -3.27 -0.54 8.76
N LEU A 368 -2.10 -0.89 9.31
CA LEU A 368 -1.47 -2.18 9.05
C LEU A 368 -2.25 -3.34 9.67
N ALA A 369 -2.80 -3.15 10.86
CA ALA A 369 -3.68 -4.15 11.48
C ALA A 369 -4.93 -4.42 10.62
N PHE A 370 -5.55 -3.37 10.04
CA PHE A 370 -6.67 -3.54 9.11
C PHE A 370 -6.25 -4.16 7.77
N ARG A 371 -5.06 -3.82 7.23
CA ARG A 371 -4.53 -4.48 6.02
C ARG A 371 -4.25 -5.97 6.26
N PHE A 372 -3.75 -6.32 7.44
CA PHE A 372 -3.56 -7.70 7.85
C PHE A 372 -4.90 -8.44 7.96
N MET A 373 -5.89 -7.86 8.60
CA MET A 373 -7.24 -8.40 8.74
C MET A 373 -7.90 -8.65 7.37
N ASP A 374 -7.82 -7.68 6.47
CA ASP A 374 -8.39 -7.76 5.12
C ASP A 374 -7.69 -8.86 4.30
N TRP A 375 -6.36 -8.86 4.31
CA TRP A 375 -5.58 -9.91 3.66
C TRP A 375 -5.90 -11.29 4.23
N PHE A 376 -5.95 -11.43 5.56
CA PHE A 376 -6.14 -12.71 6.22
C PHE A 376 -7.51 -13.30 5.92
N GLY A 377 -8.59 -12.52 6.07
CA GLY A 377 -9.93 -12.95 5.69
C GLY A 377 -10.03 -13.33 4.20
N HIS A 378 -9.44 -12.51 3.31
CA HIS A 378 -9.38 -12.84 1.88
C HIS A 378 -8.54 -14.10 1.61
N HIS A 379 -7.41 -14.29 2.29
CA HIS A 379 -6.59 -15.50 2.17
C HIS A 379 -7.38 -16.74 2.57
N LEU A 380 -8.03 -16.73 3.73
CA LEU A 380 -8.83 -17.84 4.21
C LEU A 380 -10.00 -18.18 3.29
N SER A 381 -10.62 -17.17 2.66
CA SER A 381 -11.70 -17.39 1.68
C SER A 381 -11.26 -18.21 0.47
N ASN A 382 -9.99 -18.13 0.07
CA ASN A 382 -9.40 -18.94 -0.99
C ASN A 382 -9.01 -20.38 -0.56
N PHE A 383 -8.99 -20.65 0.76
CA PHE A 383 -8.58 -21.91 1.36
C PHE A 383 -9.63 -22.47 2.33
N GLU A 384 -10.90 -22.41 1.93
CA GLU A 384 -12.07 -22.99 2.64
C GLU A 384 -12.30 -22.44 4.06
N PHE A 385 -11.85 -21.23 4.37
CA PHE A 385 -11.94 -20.58 5.70
C PHE A 385 -11.28 -21.36 6.83
N ARG A 386 -10.26 -22.19 6.52
CA ARG A 386 -9.59 -23.03 7.48
C ARG A 386 -8.36 -22.37 8.08
N TRP A 387 -8.37 -22.21 9.38
CA TRP A 387 -7.24 -21.80 10.20
C TRP A 387 -7.20 -22.63 11.48
N LYS A 388 -6.08 -22.60 12.21
CA LYS A 388 -5.98 -23.22 13.55
C LYS A 388 -6.57 -22.31 14.62
N TRP A 389 -7.84 -21.97 14.49
CA TRP A 389 -8.57 -21.08 15.39
C TRP A 389 -8.46 -21.44 16.87
N ALA A 390 -8.26 -22.72 17.19
CA ALA A 390 -8.07 -23.19 18.59
C ALA A 390 -6.86 -22.55 19.27
N GLU A 391 -5.86 -22.08 18.52
CA GLU A 391 -4.69 -21.40 19.10
C GLU A 391 -5.03 -20.03 19.71
N TRP A 392 -6.12 -19.42 19.28
CA TRP A 392 -6.53 -18.06 19.70
C TRP A 392 -7.78 -18.05 20.60
N ILE A 393 -8.22 -19.21 21.11
CA ILE A 393 -9.35 -19.30 22.06
C ILE A 393 -9.08 -18.43 23.31
N PRO A 394 -7.87 -18.40 23.91
CA PRO A 394 -7.62 -17.57 25.08
C PRO A 394 -7.87 -16.08 24.85
N GLU A 395 -7.74 -15.60 23.62
CA GLU A 395 -7.96 -14.19 23.29
C GLU A 395 -9.46 -13.81 23.26
N LEU A 396 -10.37 -14.79 23.27
CA LEU A 396 -11.81 -14.55 23.30
C LEU A 396 -12.30 -14.01 24.66
N ASP A 397 -11.54 -14.22 25.72
CA ASP A 397 -11.84 -13.71 27.06
C ASP A 397 -11.43 -12.24 27.24
N LEU A 398 -10.65 -11.70 26.31
CA LEU A 398 -10.26 -10.29 26.35
C LEU A 398 -11.46 -9.34 26.13
N SER A 399 -11.30 -8.08 26.55
CA SER A 399 -12.25 -7.02 26.22
C SER A 399 -12.44 -6.90 24.70
N ALA A 400 -13.64 -6.55 24.24
CA ALA A 400 -13.92 -6.26 22.83
C ALA A 400 -13.05 -5.09 22.28
N LEU A 401 -12.51 -4.26 23.16
CA LEU A 401 -11.59 -3.17 22.81
C LEU A 401 -10.13 -3.62 22.70
N SER A 402 -9.78 -4.85 23.11
CA SER A 402 -8.44 -5.38 22.86
C SER A 402 -8.19 -5.47 21.34
N PRO A 403 -7.04 -4.97 20.83
CA PRO A 403 -6.74 -5.06 19.40
C PRO A 403 -6.76 -6.49 18.85
N LYS A 404 -6.31 -7.48 19.62
CA LYS A 404 -6.37 -8.90 19.23
C LYS A 404 -7.79 -9.42 19.07
N LYS A 405 -8.68 -9.11 20.04
CA LYS A 405 -10.08 -9.53 19.94
C LYS A 405 -10.80 -8.76 18.83
N ALA A 406 -10.55 -7.45 18.68
CA ALA A 406 -11.07 -6.66 17.59
C ALA A 406 -10.61 -7.20 16.21
N PHE A 407 -9.36 -7.64 16.10
CA PHE A 407 -8.84 -8.31 14.91
C PHE A 407 -9.60 -9.62 14.60
N ILE A 408 -9.84 -10.47 15.61
CA ILE A 408 -10.60 -11.72 15.45
C ILE A 408 -12.02 -11.40 14.95
N ILE A 409 -12.73 -10.50 15.64
CA ILE A 409 -14.11 -10.12 15.28
C ILE A 409 -14.14 -9.56 13.86
N GLY A 410 -13.25 -8.64 13.52
CA GLY A 410 -13.19 -8.03 12.20
C GLY A 410 -12.84 -9.04 11.09
N THR A 411 -11.95 -10.02 11.38
CA THR A 411 -11.65 -11.11 10.42
C THR A 411 -12.88 -11.95 10.15
N LEU A 412 -13.62 -12.36 11.19
CA LEU A 412 -14.85 -13.13 11.01
C LEU A 412 -15.93 -12.36 10.24
N GLU A 413 -16.06 -11.05 10.49
CA GLU A 413 -16.95 -10.17 9.70
C GLU A 413 -16.54 -10.15 8.22
N LYS A 414 -15.24 -10.04 7.92
CA LYS A 414 -14.73 -10.11 6.55
C LYS A 414 -14.98 -11.45 5.89
N GLU A 415 -14.80 -12.57 6.59
CA GLU A 415 -15.10 -13.90 6.07
C GLU A 415 -16.58 -14.07 5.76
N ILE A 416 -17.47 -13.55 6.62
CA ILE A 416 -18.92 -13.57 6.41
C ILE A 416 -19.27 -12.73 5.17
N GLN A 417 -18.66 -11.56 4.97
CA GLN A 417 -18.85 -10.74 3.78
C GLN A 417 -18.41 -11.46 2.49
N LEU A 418 -17.39 -12.29 2.55
CA LEU A 418 -16.86 -13.05 1.42
C LEU A 418 -17.60 -14.39 1.18
N SER A 419 -18.50 -14.78 2.10
CA SER A 419 -19.25 -16.03 2.04
C SER A 419 -20.66 -15.85 2.66
N PHE A 420 -20.94 -16.59 3.73
CA PHE A 420 -22.14 -16.46 4.56
C PHE A 420 -21.90 -17.04 5.96
N ALA A 421 -22.63 -16.55 6.96
CA ALA A 421 -22.39 -16.79 8.37
C ALA A 421 -22.33 -18.29 8.74
N LYS A 422 -23.29 -19.10 8.25
CA LYS A 422 -23.32 -20.54 8.53
C LYS A 422 -22.05 -21.27 8.09
N ARG A 423 -21.56 -20.99 6.85
CA ARG A 423 -20.36 -21.64 6.33
C ARG A 423 -19.12 -21.30 7.18
N VAL A 424 -18.97 -20.03 7.58
CA VAL A 424 -17.85 -19.61 8.42
C VAL A 424 -17.96 -20.27 9.78
N ARG A 425 -19.14 -20.23 10.41
CA ARG A 425 -19.40 -20.84 11.72
C ARG A 425 -19.07 -22.33 11.77
N ASP A 426 -19.37 -23.08 10.69
CA ASP A 426 -19.11 -24.52 10.59
C ASP A 426 -17.60 -24.86 10.55
N THR A 427 -16.74 -23.88 10.27
CA THR A 427 -15.26 -24.07 10.28
C THR A 427 -14.61 -23.74 11.63
N LEU A 428 -15.36 -23.15 12.56
CA LEU A 428 -14.87 -22.61 13.82
C LEU A 428 -15.11 -23.57 15.01
N PRO A 429 -14.22 -23.57 16.04
CA PRO A 429 -14.51 -24.15 17.32
C PRO A 429 -15.77 -23.55 17.95
N ALA A 430 -16.44 -24.32 18.84
CA ALA A 430 -17.68 -23.89 19.49
C ALA A 430 -17.53 -22.58 20.29
N ASP A 431 -16.34 -22.32 20.83
CA ASP A 431 -16.00 -21.12 21.59
C ASP A 431 -16.20 -19.83 20.82
N TYR A 432 -16.10 -19.89 19.48
CA TYR A 432 -16.32 -18.73 18.57
C TYR A 432 -17.79 -18.51 18.20
N HIS A 433 -18.66 -19.49 18.41
CA HIS A 433 -20.06 -19.40 17.99
C HIS A 433 -20.82 -18.21 18.59
N PRO A 434 -20.55 -17.74 19.83
CA PRO A 434 -21.16 -16.53 20.36
C PRO A 434 -20.86 -15.26 19.55
N LEU A 435 -19.71 -15.22 18.83
CA LEU A 435 -19.35 -14.08 17.96
C LEU A 435 -20.13 -14.05 16.64
N ILE A 436 -20.75 -15.19 16.26
CA ILE A 436 -21.58 -15.31 15.06
C ILE A 436 -22.97 -15.79 15.47
N PRO A 437 -23.83 -14.89 15.97
CA PRO A 437 -25.19 -15.25 16.38
C PRO A 437 -26.01 -15.79 15.20
N SER A 438 -27.01 -16.62 15.51
CA SER A 438 -27.87 -17.23 14.50
C SER A 438 -28.67 -16.21 13.68
N SER A 439 -28.89 -15.00 14.19
CA SER A 439 -29.53 -13.91 13.43
C SER A 439 -28.75 -13.57 12.15
N LYS A 440 -27.41 -13.70 12.16
CA LYS A 440 -26.56 -13.48 10.97
C LYS A 440 -26.76 -14.55 9.87
N GLU A 441 -27.43 -15.65 10.16
CA GLU A 441 -27.79 -16.66 9.15
C GLU A 441 -29.00 -16.26 8.30
N ASN A 442 -29.78 -15.27 8.76
CA ASN A 442 -30.92 -14.72 8.03
C ASN A 442 -30.43 -13.75 6.95
N GLU A 443 -30.53 -14.13 5.68
CA GLU A 443 -30.08 -13.30 4.56
C GLU A 443 -30.92 -12.01 4.37
N ILE A 444 -32.16 -12.01 4.84
CA ILE A 444 -33.09 -10.87 4.71
C ILE A 444 -33.44 -10.37 6.11
N PRO A 445 -33.08 -9.12 6.44
CA PRO A 445 -33.43 -8.53 7.71
C PRO A 445 -34.92 -8.36 7.89
N GLU A 446 -35.38 -8.43 9.13
CA GLU A 446 -36.80 -8.20 9.45
C GLU A 446 -37.15 -6.72 9.37
N PHE A 447 -38.39 -6.46 8.90
CA PHE A 447 -38.93 -5.10 8.85
C PHE A 447 -39.45 -4.70 10.23
N LYS A 448 -38.67 -3.83 10.93
CA LYS A 448 -38.94 -3.47 12.33
C LYS A 448 -40.35 -2.98 12.62
N TYR A 449 -41.02 -2.36 11.65
CA TYR A 449 -42.41 -1.88 11.80
C TYR A 449 -43.47 -2.99 11.72
N ASN A 450 -43.07 -4.26 11.57
CA ASN A 450 -44.00 -5.40 11.79
C ASN A 450 -44.28 -5.60 13.28
N ASP A 451 -43.39 -5.14 14.16
CA ASP A 451 -43.59 -5.13 15.60
C ASP A 451 -44.43 -3.91 16.00
N ASP A 452 -45.61 -4.16 16.60
CA ASP A 452 -46.52 -3.13 17.05
C ASP A 452 -45.98 -2.25 18.19
N THR A 453 -44.92 -2.69 18.87
CA THR A 453 -44.24 -1.90 19.92
C THR A 453 -43.36 -0.81 19.35
N THR A 454 -42.97 -0.91 18.07
CA THR A 454 -42.17 0.08 17.37
C THR A 454 -42.96 1.39 17.18
N PRO A 455 -42.43 2.56 17.53
CA PRO A 455 -43.06 3.82 17.27
C PRO A 455 -43.43 3.97 15.79
N TYR A 456 -44.65 4.44 15.50
CA TYR A 456 -45.16 4.62 14.13
C TYR A 456 -45.26 3.31 13.31
N ALA A 457 -45.40 2.14 13.95
CA ALA A 457 -45.48 0.85 13.27
C ALA A 457 -46.62 0.77 12.22
N LYS A 458 -47.75 1.37 12.51
CA LYS A 458 -48.91 1.42 11.58
C LYS A 458 -48.55 2.19 10.31
N GLU A 459 -48.05 3.39 10.46
CA GLU A 459 -47.66 4.27 9.36
C GLU A 459 -46.49 3.65 8.56
N GLY A 460 -45.53 2.99 9.24
CA GLY A 460 -44.46 2.26 8.58
C GLY A 460 -44.91 1.14 7.68
N ARG A 461 -45.89 0.33 8.12
CA ARG A 461 -46.54 -0.70 7.27
C ARG A 461 -47.32 -0.10 6.11
N GLU A 462 -47.99 1.03 6.32
CA GLU A 462 -48.76 1.72 5.30
C GLU A 462 -47.83 2.27 4.20
N VAL A 463 -46.74 2.96 4.55
CA VAL A 463 -45.72 3.44 3.61
C VAL A 463 -45.10 2.28 2.82
N LEU A 464 -44.75 1.16 3.48
CA LEU A 464 -44.24 -0.02 2.80
C LEU A 464 -45.24 -0.56 1.75
N GLN A 465 -46.52 -0.64 2.07
CA GLN A 465 -47.54 -1.09 1.12
C GLN A 465 -47.71 -0.13 -0.06
N MET A 466 -47.71 1.19 0.20
CA MET A 466 -47.79 2.21 -0.83
C MET A 466 -46.62 2.14 -1.81
N LEU A 467 -45.41 2.02 -1.30
CA LEU A 467 -44.18 1.88 -2.11
C LEU A 467 -44.24 0.58 -2.96
N ARG A 468 -44.74 -0.54 -2.40
CA ARG A 468 -44.93 -1.80 -3.15
C ARG A 468 -45.95 -1.66 -4.28
N LYS A 469 -47.04 -0.91 -4.06
CA LYS A 469 -48.08 -0.64 -5.05
C LYS A 469 -47.69 0.48 -6.03
N LYS A 470 -46.52 1.13 -5.84
CA LYS A 470 -46.13 2.31 -6.60
C LYS A 470 -47.16 3.42 -6.54
N ALA A 471 -47.74 3.68 -5.36
CA ALA A 471 -48.69 4.75 -5.11
C ALA A 471 -48.12 6.13 -5.50
N ALA A 472 -49.01 7.08 -5.69
CA ALA A 472 -48.57 8.46 -6.00
C ALA A 472 -47.79 9.08 -4.86
N GLU A 473 -46.82 9.93 -5.22
CA GLU A 473 -45.92 10.57 -4.28
C GLU A 473 -46.67 11.39 -3.21
N ASP A 474 -47.76 12.06 -3.61
CA ASP A 474 -48.61 12.87 -2.71
C ASP A 474 -49.28 12.00 -1.63
N GLU A 475 -49.69 10.77 -1.97
CA GLU A 475 -50.32 9.85 -1.02
C GLU A 475 -49.29 9.41 0.06
N ILE A 476 -48.07 9.08 -0.37
CA ILE A 476 -46.98 8.74 0.57
C ILE A 476 -46.67 9.94 1.45
N GLN A 477 -46.62 11.15 0.87
CA GLN A 477 -46.36 12.37 1.62
C GLN A 477 -47.39 12.64 2.69
N ALA A 478 -48.67 12.35 2.42
CA ALA A 478 -49.75 12.52 3.39
C ALA A 478 -49.56 11.69 4.66
N VAL A 479 -49.13 10.41 4.50
CA VAL A 479 -48.81 9.53 5.63
C VAL A 479 -47.55 10.03 6.38
N LEU A 480 -46.49 10.45 5.68
CA LEU A 480 -45.29 10.99 6.29
C LEU A 480 -45.57 12.29 7.05
N ASN A 481 -46.49 13.16 6.54
CA ASN A 481 -46.91 14.36 7.24
C ASN A 481 -47.63 14.03 8.56
N THR A 482 -48.42 12.95 8.58
CA THR A 482 -49.06 12.46 9.81
C THR A 482 -48.00 12.06 10.85
N VAL A 483 -46.94 11.34 10.43
CA VAL A 483 -45.83 10.98 11.30
C VAL A 483 -45.10 12.24 11.84
N GLN A 484 -44.87 13.23 10.98
CA GLN A 484 -44.22 14.48 11.39
C GLN A 484 -45.09 15.25 12.42
N GLN A 485 -46.40 15.30 12.23
CA GLN A 485 -47.30 15.92 13.19
C GLN A 485 -47.30 15.19 14.54
N GLN A 486 -47.35 13.86 14.53
CA GLN A 486 -47.26 13.05 15.75
C GLN A 486 -45.91 13.25 16.44
N ALA A 487 -44.81 13.30 15.69
CA ALA A 487 -43.47 13.54 16.21
C ALA A 487 -43.37 14.91 16.89
N LEU A 488 -43.91 15.95 16.27
CA LEU A 488 -43.98 17.29 16.87
C LEU A 488 -44.83 17.29 18.16
N ALA A 489 -45.97 16.58 18.17
CA ALA A 489 -46.80 16.46 19.36
C ALA A 489 -46.10 15.73 20.51
N HIS A 490 -45.15 14.83 20.20
CA HIS A 490 -44.29 14.15 21.18
C HIS A 490 -43.05 14.93 21.54
N GLY A 491 -42.84 16.15 21.01
CA GLY A 491 -41.71 17.02 21.34
C GLY A 491 -40.42 16.60 20.63
N THR A 492 -40.47 15.87 19.53
CA THR A 492 -39.29 15.52 18.74
C THR A 492 -38.65 16.78 18.14
N PRO A 493 -37.34 17.04 18.34
CA PRO A 493 -36.69 18.29 17.87
C PRO A 493 -36.78 18.47 16.35
N ASP A 494 -36.66 17.40 15.58
CA ASP A 494 -36.79 17.41 14.12
C ASP A 494 -37.78 16.32 13.67
N PRO A 495 -38.97 16.71 13.22
CA PRO A 495 -40.02 15.76 12.79
C PRO A 495 -39.67 15.03 11.48
N LEU A 496 -38.68 15.52 10.71
CA LEU A 496 -38.21 14.83 9.51
C LEU A 496 -37.50 13.53 9.83
N VAL A 497 -36.83 13.44 11.00
CA VAL A 497 -36.05 12.25 11.39
C VAL A 497 -36.90 10.97 11.43
N PRO A 498 -38.02 10.86 12.20
CA PRO A 498 -38.82 9.65 12.22
C PRO A 498 -39.52 9.36 10.88
N SER A 499 -39.93 10.37 10.13
CA SER A 499 -40.51 10.17 8.80
C SER A 499 -39.49 9.65 7.78
N THR A 500 -38.25 10.11 7.87
CA THR A 500 -37.12 9.61 7.05
C THR A 500 -36.80 8.17 7.40
N ASP A 501 -36.80 7.82 8.68
CA ASP A 501 -36.52 6.45 9.12
C ASP A 501 -37.56 5.46 8.54
N ILE A 502 -38.83 5.80 8.62
CA ILE A 502 -39.91 4.99 8.03
C ILE A 502 -39.72 4.82 6.53
N TYR A 503 -39.46 5.93 5.83
CA TYR A 503 -39.35 5.91 4.39
C TYR A 503 -38.11 5.10 3.94
N MET A 504 -36.94 5.36 4.53
CA MET A 504 -35.73 4.65 4.17
C MET A 504 -35.78 3.17 4.54
N THR A 505 -36.27 2.81 5.73
CA THR A 505 -36.43 1.40 6.14
C THR A 505 -37.38 0.65 5.20
N SER A 506 -38.47 1.31 4.71
CA SER A 506 -39.37 0.73 3.74
C SER A 506 -38.73 0.47 2.37
N ILE A 507 -37.89 1.41 1.89
CA ILE A 507 -37.09 1.25 0.67
C ILE A 507 -36.16 0.03 0.80
N LEU A 508 -35.43 -0.06 1.92
CA LEU A 508 -34.50 -1.17 2.20
C LEU A 508 -35.23 -2.51 2.23
N SER A 509 -36.41 -2.58 2.90
CA SER A 509 -37.21 -3.79 2.98
C SER A 509 -37.73 -4.28 1.61
N ILE A 510 -38.10 -3.37 0.71
CA ILE A 510 -38.49 -3.73 -0.65
C ILE A 510 -37.33 -4.30 -1.46
N GLY A 511 -36.17 -3.72 -1.30
CA GLY A 511 -34.95 -4.07 -2.02
C GLY A 511 -34.12 -5.21 -1.41
N SER A 512 -34.47 -5.71 -0.22
CA SER A 512 -33.62 -6.57 0.62
C SER A 512 -33.20 -7.90 -0.01
N LYS A 513 -33.82 -8.33 -1.13
CA LYS A 513 -33.45 -9.58 -1.82
C LYS A 513 -32.03 -9.57 -2.42
N SER A 514 -31.49 -8.43 -2.77
CA SER A 514 -30.11 -8.27 -3.24
C SER A 514 -29.70 -6.81 -3.27
N LEU A 515 -28.40 -6.54 -3.24
CA LEU A 515 -27.87 -5.18 -3.36
C LEU A 515 -28.39 -4.45 -4.61
N SER A 516 -28.47 -5.13 -5.75
CA SER A 516 -29.00 -4.54 -6.99
C SER A 516 -30.46 -4.10 -6.86
N HIS A 517 -31.28 -4.87 -6.14
CA HIS A 517 -32.67 -4.49 -5.89
C HIS A 517 -32.77 -3.28 -4.94
N VAL A 518 -31.94 -3.23 -3.89
CA VAL A 518 -31.87 -2.06 -3.00
C VAL A 518 -31.51 -0.82 -3.80
N LEU A 519 -30.45 -0.89 -4.60
CA LEU A 519 -29.99 0.26 -5.40
C LEU A 519 -31.04 0.73 -6.41
N SER A 520 -31.72 -0.20 -7.09
CA SER A 520 -32.82 0.14 -8.00
C SER A 520 -34.01 0.80 -7.27
N THR A 521 -34.31 0.39 -6.05
CA THR A 521 -35.35 1.02 -5.24
C THR A 521 -34.94 2.41 -4.76
N ILE A 522 -33.69 2.58 -4.33
CA ILE A 522 -33.13 3.88 -3.95
C ILE A 522 -33.15 4.84 -5.13
N ASP A 523 -32.72 4.41 -6.32
CA ASP A 523 -32.71 5.26 -7.52
C ASP A 523 -34.11 5.78 -7.87
N ARG A 524 -35.12 4.95 -7.76
CA ARG A 524 -36.52 5.34 -7.95
C ARG A 524 -37.03 6.38 -6.92
N CYS A 525 -36.51 6.33 -5.68
CA CYS A 525 -36.88 7.20 -4.57
C CYS A 525 -35.92 8.34 -4.33
N LYS A 526 -34.95 8.53 -5.23
CA LYS A 526 -33.79 9.41 -5.06
C LYS A 526 -34.18 10.87 -4.82
N GLU A 527 -35.12 11.40 -5.58
CA GLU A 527 -35.52 12.82 -5.51
C GLU A 527 -36.01 13.22 -4.12
N ARG A 528 -36.86 12.38 -3.50
CA ARG A 528 -37.33 12.62 -2.12
C ARG A 528 -36.18 12.55 -1.12
N LEU A 529 -35.31 11.56 -1.22
CA LEU A 529 -34.17 11.42 -0.30
C LEU A 529 -33.22 12.64 -0.39
N LEU A 530 -33.01 13.16 -1.60
CA LEU A 530 -32.25 14.39 -1.82
C LEU A 530 -32.96 15.61 -1.20
N ALA A 531 -34.27 15.74 -1.39
CA ALA A 531 -35.06 16.85 -0.86
C ALA A 531 -35.03 16.85 0.68
N VAL A 532 -35.20 15.70 1.32
CA VAL A 532 -35.12 15.56 2.78
C VAL A 532 -33.73 15.93 3.29
N GLY A 533 -32.68 15.43 2.65
CA GLY A 533 -31.31 15.76 3.02
C GLY A 533 -30.95 17.22 2.84
N ALA A 534 -31.56 17.91 1.88
CA ALA A 534 -31.39 19.35 1.71
C ALA A 534 -32.09 20.20 2.79
N GLN A 535 -33.15 19.67 3.40
CA GLN A 535 -33.95 20.39 4.41
C GLN A 535 -33.40 20.22 5.83
N SER A 536 -32.85 19.04 6.15
CA SER A 536 -32.44 18.67 7.49
C SER A 536 -31.20 17.78 7.48
N GLU A 537 -30.12 18.26 8.12
CA GLU A 537 -28.91 17.46 8.30
C GLU A 537 -29.13 16.27 9.26
N PRO A 538 -29.86 16.40 10.39
CA PRO A 538 -30.24 15.24 11.21
C PRO A 538 -31.04 14.19 10.43
N ALA A 539 -31.97 14.59 9.55
CA ALA A 539 -32.71 13.67 8.72
C ALA A 539 -31.82 12.98 7.66
N ARG A 540 -30.82 13.70 7.11
CA ARG A 540 -29.83 13.11 6.21
C ARG A 540 -29.00 12.05 6.93
N ARG A 541 -28.55 12.31 8.17
CA ARG A 541 -27.85 11.31 8.99
C ARG A 541 -28.75 10.16 9.42
N GLN A 542 -30.07 10.39 9.56
CA GLN A 542 -31.02 9.32 9.80
C GLN A 542 -31.07 8.31 8.65
N ILE A 543 -30.87 8.72 7.41
CA ILE A 543 -30.73 7.78 6.27
C ILE A 543 -29.62 6.77 6.55
N ILE A 544 -28.45 7.22 7.02
CA ILE A 544 -27.32 6.35 7.37
C ILE A 544 -27.70 5.43 8.53
N THR A 545 -28.33 5.99 9.57
CA THR A 545 -28.84 5.23 10.73
C THR A 545 -29.76 4.11 10.31
N SER A 546 -30.72 4.43 9.44
CA SER A 546 -31.71 3.44 8.94
C SER A 546 -31.03 2.31 8.15
N VAL A 547 -30.02 2.63 7.32
CA VAL A 547 -29.26 1.63 6.57
C VAL A 547 -28.49 0.70 7.51
N VAL A 548 -27.74 1.25 8.46
CA VAL A 548 -26.91 0.45 9.38
C VAL A 548 -27.77 -0.38 10.33
N ASN A 549 -28.86 0.17 10.85
CA ASN A 549 -29.76 -0.57 11.74
C ASN A 549 -30.51 -1.68 11.00
N PHE A 550 -30.96 -1.43 9.75
CA PHE A 550 -31.63 -2.46 8.96
C PHE A 550 -30.68 -3.62 8.61
N TRP A 551 -29.44 -3.31 8.27
CA TRP A 551 -28.41 -4.30 7.92
C TRP A 551 -27.43 -4.59 9.05
N SER A 552 -27.86 -4.50 10.33
CA SER A 552 -27.00 -4.69 11.50
C SER A 552 -26.29 -6.04 11.54
N ASP A 553 -26.93 -7.10 11.04
CA ASP A 553 -26.35 -8.44 10.94
C ASP A 553 -25.44 -8.60 9.70
N HIS A 554 -25.49 -7.67 8.74
CA HIS A 554 -24.77 -7.70 7.46
C HIS A 554 -24.11 -6.34 7.17
N LEU A 555 -23.21 -5.89 8.03
CA LEU A 555 -22.60 -4.56 7.99
C LEU A 555 -21.88 -4.25 6.67
N GLY A 556 -21.31 -5.25 6.00
CA GLY A 556 -20.71 -5.07 4.68
C GLY A 556 -21.72 -4.62 3.61
N THR A 557 -22.97 -5.10 3.68
CA THR A 557 -24.06 -4.64 2.82
C THR A 557 -24.43 -3.19 3.14
N ALA A 558 -24.49 -2.82 4.43
CA ALA A 558 -24.72 -1.44 4.85
C ALA A 558 -23.64 -0.49 4.29
N VAL A 559 -22.35 -0.85 4.43
CA VAL A 559 -21.23 -0.07 3.89
C VAL A 559 -21.37 0.12 2.37
N ASN A 560 -21.67 -0.95 1.62
CA ASN A 560 -21.88 -0.88 0.18
C ASN A 560 -23.06 0.03 -0.22
N ILE A 561 -24.13 0.03 0.55
CA ILE A 561 -25.28 0.92 0.30
C ILE A 561 -24.88 2.37 0.56
N ILE A 562 -24.21 2.67 1.68
CA ILE A 562 -23.75 4.02 2.01
C ILE A 562 -22.77 4.53 0.95
N ASP A 563 -21.87 3.67 0.45
CA ASP A 563 -20.98 3.99 -0.67
C ASP A 563 -21.75 4.49 -1.91
N LYS A 564 -22.89 3.88 -2.23
CA LYS A 564 -23.75 4.29 -3.35
C LYS A 564 -24.58 5.53 -3.03
N LEU A 565 -25.04 5.70 -1.80
CA LEU A 565 -25.73 6.92 -1.37
C LEU A 565 -24.81 8.14 -1.47
N LEU A 566 -23.50 7.99 -1.20
CA LEU A 566 -22.48 9.02 -1.47
C LEU A 566 -22.38 9.32 -2.97
N ASN A 567 -22.37 8.31 -3.85
CA ASN A 567 -22.30 8.52 -5.29
C ASN A 567 -23.56 9.23 -5.83
N TYR A 568 -24.72 8.97 -5.22
CA TYR A 568 -25.97 9.64 -5.56
C TYR A 568 -26.13 11.02 -4.91
N THR A 569 -25.14 11.45 -4.11
CA THR A 569 -25.19 12.69 -3.31
C THR A 569 -26.36 12.79 -2.34
N ILE A 570 -26.99 11.67 -2.03
CA ILE A 570 -28.08 11.57 -1.04
C ILE A 570 -27.53 11.84 0.37
N VAL A 571 -26.38 11.29 0.67
CA VAL A 571 -25.59 11.62 1.85
C VAL A 571 -24.29 12.32 1.45
N THR A 572 -23.80 13.23 2.28
CA THR A 572 -22.55 13.95 2.05
C THR A 572 -21.40 13.26 2.76
N PRO A 573 -20.16 13.44 2.32
CA PRO A 573 -18.98 12.96 3.04
C PRO A 573 -18.97 13.44 4.51
N MET A 574 -19.30 14.70 4.76
CA MET A 574 -19.36 15.27 6.11
C MET A 574 -20.43 14.58 6.96
N SER A 575 -21.62 14.28 6.40
CA SER A 575 -22.67 13.55 7.12
C SER A 575 -22.23 12.17 7.57
N VAL A 576 -21.44 11.46 6.73
CA VAL A 576 -20.93 10.12 7.08
C VAL A 576 -19.89 10.24 8.19
N ILE A 577 -18.96 11.21 8.12
CA ILE A 577 -17.95 11.43 9.16
C ILE A 577 -18.62 11.80 10.49
N GLN A 578 -19.55 12.74 10.49
CA GLN A 578 -20.27 13.15 11.70
C GLN A 578 -21.09 12.00 12.28
N TRP A 579 -21.81 11.25 11.44
CA TRP A 579 -22.55 10.10 11.91
C TRP A 579 -21.65 9.06 12.57
N THR A 580 -20.51 8.74 11.94
CA THR A 580 -19.60 7.70 12.43
C THR A 580 -18.85 8.12 13.69
N LEU A 581 -18.33 9.37 13.71
CA LEU A 581 -17.38 9.83 14.73
C LEU A 581 -18.00 10.78 15.78
N GLN A 582 -19.31 11.12 15.65
CA GLN A 582 -20.05 11.90 16.64
C GLN A 582 -21.29 11.14 17.09
N ASP A 583 -22.26 10.88 16.19
CA ASP A 583 -23.54 10.28 16.58
C ASP A 583 -23.40 8.82 17.08
N ARG A 584 -22.43 8.07 16.57
CA ARG A 584 -22.18 6.65 16.88
C ARG A 584 -20.83 6.39 17.56
N MET A 585 -20.21 7.40 18.10
CA MET A 585 -18.90 7.30 18.76
C MET A 585 -18.91 6.31 19.95
N ASP A 586 -20.03 6.15 20.62
CA ASP A 586 -20.19 5.26 21.78
C ASP A 586 -19.07 5.42 22.80
N ARG A 587 -18.88 6.68 23.27
CA ARG A 587 -17.82 7.03 24.23
C ARG A 587 -16.40 6.61 23.76
N GLY A 588 -16.15 6.59 22.45
CA GLY A 588 -14.88 6.20 21.85
C GLY A 588 -14.75 4.69 21.53
N ARG A 589 -15.68 3.83 22.00
CA ARG A 589 -15.64 2.38 21.74
C ARG A 589 -15.79 2.05 20.25
N ALA A 590 -16.53 2.87 19.50
CA ALA A 590 -16.72 2.70 18.08
C ALA A 590 -15.39 2.73 17.29
N LEU A 591 -14.35 3.35 17.82
CA LEU A 591 -13.03 3.41 17.18
C LEU A 591 -12.35 2.03 17.05
N ALA A 592 -12.73 1.03 17.85
CA ALA A 592 -12.28 -0.35 17.70
C ALA A 592 -13.04 -1.13 16.61
N SER A 593 -14.10 -0.55 16.04
CA SER A 593 -15.02 -1.24 15.13
C SER A 593 -14.53 -1.19 13.68
N LEU A 594 -14.60 -2.33 12.98
CA LEU A 594 -14.35 -2.42 11.54
C LEU A 594 -15.28 -1.49 10.74
N LEU A 595 -16.56 -1.42 11.13
CA LEU A 595 -17.56 -0.57 10.46
C LEU A 595 -17.13 0.90 10.44
N ALA A 596 -16.70 1.45 11.59
CA ALA A 596 -16.26 2.83 11.68
C ALA A 596 -15.06 3.09 10.77
N TYR A 597 -14.06 2.21 10.80
CA TYR A 597 -12.89 2.33 9.95
C TYR A 597 -13.22 2.25 8.46
N GLU A 598 -14.08 1.33 8.04
CA GLU A 598 -14.49 1.18 6.65
C GLU A 598 -15.27 2.40 6.16
N LEU A 599 -16.26 2.88 6.92
CA LEU A 599 -17.06 4.05 6.52
C LEU A 599 -16.21 5.31 6.35
N VAL A 600 -15.32 5.60 7.30
CA VAL A 600 -14.43 6.76 7.19
C VAL A 600 -13.45 6.57 6.05
N SER A 601 -12.86 5.37 5.89
CA SER A 601 -11.89 5.08 4.84
C SER A 601 -12.47 5.19 3.43
N ILE A 602 -13.64 4.61 3.16
CA ILE A 602 -14.27 4.70 1.83
C ILE A 602 -14.72 6.14 1.52
N THR A 603 -15.20 6.86 2.53
CA THR A 603 -15.61 8.27 2.37
C THR A 603 -14.41 9.13 2.00
N MET A 604 -13.33 9.05 2.76
CA MET A 604 -12.11 9.82 2.49
C MET A 604 -11.47 9.41 1.15
N PHE A 605 -11.46 8.12 0.83
CA PHE A 605 -10.96 7.64 -0.46
C PHE A 605 -11.71 8.26 -1.65
N LYS A 606 -13.04 8.43 -1.57
CA LYS A 606 -13.81 9.09 -2.62
C LYS A 606 -13.42 10.57 -2.76
N VAL A 607 -13.31 11.26 -1.64
CA VAL A 607 -12.98 12.70 -1.62
C VAL A 607 -11.58 12.94 -2.15
N THR A 608 -10.58 12.23 -1.64
CA THR A 608 -9.18 12.37 -2.08
C THR A 608 -9.02 12.01 -3.57
N ASN A 609 -9.67 10.92 -4.02
CA ASN A 609 -9.67 10.57 -5.44
C ASN A 609 -10.33 11.63 -6.32
N ARG A 610 -11.40 12.29 -5.85
CA ARG A 610 -12.04 13.38 -6.59
C ARG A 610 -11.08 14.56 -6.75
N VAL A 611 -10.40 14.98 -5.69
CA VAL A 611 -9.41 16.07 -5.77
C VAL A 611 -8.27 15.70 -6.71
N ARG A 612 -7.75 14.48 -6.61
CA ARG A 612 -6.69 13.98 -7.52
C ARG A 612 -7.16 13.87 -8.98
N GLN A 613 -8.44 13.54 -9.21
CA GLN A 613 -9.03 13.54 -10.55
C GLN A 613 -9.10 14.94 -11.12
N VAL A 614 -9.59 15.91 -10.33
CA VAL A 614 -9.66 17.32 -10.73
C VAL A 614 -8.26 17.84 -11.11
N LEU A 615 -7.23 17.52 -10.30
CA LEU A 615 -5.85 17.88 -10.63
C LEU A 615 -5.36 17.23 -11.93
N ARG A 616 -5.66 15.95 -12.17
CA ARG A 616 -5.29 15.27 -13.42
C ARG A 616 -5.97 15.87 -14.63
N GLU A 617 -7.25 16.21 -14.53
CA GLU A 617 -8.01 16.87 -15.58
C GLU A 617 -7.47 18.29 -15.87
N ARG A 618 -7.10 19.05 -14.82
CA ARG A 618 -6.41 20.34 -14.94
C ARG A 618 -5.14 20.26 -15.76
N ASN A 619 -4.33 19.22 -15.51
CA ASN A 619 -3.02 19.02 -16.16
C ASN A 619 -3.13 18.28 -17.50
N ASN A 620 -4.34 17.92 -17.96
CA ASN A 620 -4.52 17.18 -19.19
C ASN A 620 -4.46 18.13 -20.41
N MET A 621 -3.32 18.13 -21.12
CA MET A 621 -3.09 18.96 -22.30
C MET A 621 -4.02 18.64 -23.49
N ALA A 622 -4.73 17.50 -23.47
CA ALA A 622 -5.73 17.18 -24.49
C ALA A 622 -7.04 17.98 -24.31
N LEU A 623 -7.27 18.58 -23.13
CA LEU A 623 -8.41 19.45 -22.89
C LEU A 623 -8.14 20.88 -23.35
N PRO A 624 -9.16 21.61 -23.87
CA PRO A 624 -9.06 23.01 -24.17
C PRO A 624 -8.60 23.85 -22.96
N TYR A 625 -7.79 24.86 -23.19
CA TYR A 625 -7.24 25.73 -22.15
C TYR A 625 -8.34 26.34 -21.26
N GLU A 626 -9.42 26.83 -21.85
CA GLU A 626 -10.58 27.41 -21.15
C GLU A 626 -11.23 26.40 -20.17
N GLN A 627 -11.33 25.12 -20.57
CA GLN A 627 -11.84 24.08 -19.68
C GLN A 627 -10.87 23.79 -18.53
N ARG A 628 -9.56 23.75 -18.82
CA ARG A 628 -8.55 23.57 -17.78
C ARG A 628 -8.54 24.74 -16.78
N GLN A 629 -8.77 25.95 -17.26
CA GLN A 629 -8.90 27.15 -16.41
C GLN A 629 -10.12 27.06 -15.47
N GLN A 630 -11.28 26.63 -15.97
CA GLN A 630 -12.47 26.40 -15.12
C GLN A 630 -12.22 25.32 -14.06
N ILE A 631 -11.48 24.27 -14.40
CA ILE A 631 -11.09 23.22 -13.46
C ILE A 631 -10.11 23.78 -12.42
N ASP A 632 -9.15 24.62 -12.83
CA ASP A 632 -8.20 25.28 -11.94
C ASP A 632 -8.90 26.19 -10.91
N GLU A 633 -9.92 26.93 -11.34
CA GLU A 633 -10.76 27.78 -10.46
C GLU A 633 -11.57 26.94 -9.45
N ALA A 634 -11.95 25.71 -9.77
CA ALA A 634 -12.70 24.82 -8.88
C ALA A 634 -11.80 24.08 -7.87
N LEU A 635 -10.52 23.85 -8.20
CA LEU A 635 -9.59 23.05 -7.43
C LEU A 635 -9.38 23.51 -5.96
N PRO A 636 -9.25 24.83 -5.66
CA PRO A 636 -9.13 25.31 -4.27
C PRO A 636 -10.33 24.92 -3.41
N ARG A 637 -11.54 24.97 -3.96
CA ARG A 637 -12.77 24.58 -3.25
C ARG A 637 -12.80 23.09 -2.94
N GLU A 638 -12.44 22.24 -3.91
CA GLU A 638 -12.38 20.80 -3.71
C GLU A 638 -11.31 20.41 -2.67
N ARG A 639 -10.15 21.08 -2.70
CA ARG A 639 -9.10 20.90 -1.68
C ARG A 639 -9.56 21.34 -0.28
N GLN A 640 -10.24 22.49 -0.19
CA GLN A 640 -10.74 22.97 1.10
C GLN A 640 -11.76 22.00 1.68
N GLY A 641 -12.70 21.49 0.88
CA GLY A 641 -13.64 20.47 1.33
C GLY A 641 -12.96 19.18 1.84
N MET A 642 -11.87 18.77 1.22
CA MET A 642 -11.04 17.65 1.70
C MET A 642 -10.38 17.98 3.05
N ARG A 643 -9.77 19.16 3.20
CA ARG A 643 -9.16 19.64 4.45
C ARG A 643 -10.16 19.71 5.59
N ASP A 644 -11.36 20.23 5.32
CA ASP A 644 -12.44 20.32 6.31
C ASP A 644 -12.84 18.95 6.85
N LEU A 645 -12.82 17.91 5.99
CA LEU A 645 -13.10 16.54 6.42
C LEU A 645 -11.97 15.96 7.27
N PHE A 646 -10.71 16.18 6.90
CA PHE A 646 -9.58 15.75 7.73
C PHE A 646 -9.60 16.47 9.09
N ALA A 647 -9.89 17.76 9.13
CA ALA A 647 -10.05 18.50 10.36
C ALA A 647 -11.20 17.96 11.22
N ALA A 648 -12.36 17.66 10.62
CA ALA A 648 -13.49 17.08 11.34
C ALA A 648 -13.17 15.71 11.95
N ILE A 649 -12.39 14.87 11.25
CA ILE A 649 -11.92 13.59 11.78
C ILE A 649 -10.95 13.83 12.95
N GLU A 650 -9.97 14.72 12.78
CA GLU A 650 -8.99 15.03 13.81
C GLU A 650 -9.66 15.58 15.07
N ASP A 651 -10.57 16.56 14.93
CA ASP A 651 -11.32 17.14 16.03
C ASP A 651 -12.14 16.11 16.80
N ALA A 652 -12.80 15.18 16.08
CA ALA A 652 -13.61 14.13 16.69
C ALA A 652 -12.78 13.13 17.51
N VAL A 653 -11.55 12.82 17.09
CA VAL A 653 -10.72 11.80 17.76
C VAL A 653 -9.69 12.37 18.71
N ALA A 654 -9.32 13.66 18.60
CA ALA A 654 -8.30 14.29 19.43
C ALA A 654 -8.65 14.27 20.93
N GLY A 655 -9.91 14.51 21.28
CA GLY A 655 -10.39 14.44 22.65
C GLY A 655 -10.23 13.04 23.24
N VAL A 656 -10.60 11.99 22.46
CA VAL A 656 -10.45 10.59 22.85
C VAL A 656 -8.98 10.22 22.99
N ALA A 657 -8.13 10.66 22.06
CA ALA A 657 -6.68 10.41 22.09
C ALA A 657 -5.98 11.08 23.28
N ALA A 658 -6.48 12.21 23.76
CA ALA A 658 -5.98 12.90 24.94
C ALA A 658 -6.48 12.27 26.25
N GLY A 659 -7.46 11.36 26.21
CA GLY A 659 -8.15 10.84 27.38
C GLY A 659 -9.08 11.89 28.02
N ALA A 660 -9.32 13.01 27.34
CA ALA A 660 -10.35 13.96 27.69
C ALA A 660 -11.69 13.36 27.27
N GLN A 661 -12.29 12.66 28.19
CA GLN A 661 -13.65 12.19 27.99
C GLN A 661 -14.54 13.40 28.16
N ASP A 662 -15.42 13.67 27.20
CA ASP A 662 -16.40 14.74 27.29
C ASP A 662 -17.12 14.70 28.63
N GLU A 663 -17.57 15.86 29.14
CA GLU A 663 -18.28 16.00 30.41
C GLU A 663 -19.49 15.06 30.55
N MET A 664 -19.98 14.49 29.44
CA MET A 664 -21.04 13.49 29.38
C MET A 664 -20.56 12.04 29.59
N VAL A 665 -19.28 11.77 29.66
CA VAL A 665 -18.73 10.45 29.98
C VAL A 665 -18.44 10.43 31.48
N GLU A 666 -19.17 9.61 32.24
CA GLU A 666 -18.79 9.31 33.61
C GLU A 666 -17.29 8.98 33.61
N ARG A 667 -16.50 9.73 34.40
CA ARG A 667 -15.08 9.46 34.56
C ARG A 667 -14.95 8.03 35.02
N TYR A 668 -14.32 7.21 34.22
CA TYR A 668 -13.87 5.91 34.68
C TYR A 668 -12.93 6.19 35.87
N GLU A 669 -13.11 5.49 36.97
CA GLU A 669 -12.24 5.61 38.13
C GLU A 669 -10.78 5.31 37.72
N ASP A 670 -9.81 5.99 38.33
CA ASP A 670 -8.38 5.74 38.08
C ASP A 670 -8.07 4.25 38.14
N GLY A 671 -7.64 3.68 37.02
CA GLY A 671 -7.35 2.25 36.86
C GLY A 671 -8.30 1.47 35.95
N ASP A 672 -9.22 2.13 35.27
CA ASP A 672 -10.11 1.47 34.30
C ASP A 672 -9.36 1.12 33.01
N GLN A 673 -9.09 -0.18 32.81
CA GLN A 673 -8.44 -0.71 31.60
C GLN A 673 -9.19 -0.34 30.32
N GLU A 674 -10.51 -0.18 30.40
CA GLU A 674 -11.33 0.19 29.25
C GLU A 674 -11.04 1.63 28.78
N ALA A 675 -10.88 2.57 29.71
CA ALA A 675 -10.54 3.97 29.39
C ALA A 675 -9.19 4.07 28.70
N GLU A 676 -8.19 3.33 29.18
CA GLU A 676 -6.87 3.29 28.52
C GLU A 676 -6.93 2.67 27.12
N MET A 677 -7.74 1.63 26.90
CA MET A 677 -7.94 1.05 25.58
C MET A 677 -8.64 2.03 24.63
N VAL A 678 -9.66 2.75 25.11
CA VAL A 678 -10.34 3.79 24.30
C VAL A 678 -9.36 4.89 23.92
N LYS A 679 -8.56 5.39 24.86
CA LYS A 679 -7.52 6.39 24.60
C LYS A 679 -6.49 5.88 23.56
N MET A 680 -6.03 4.65 23.69
CA MET A 680 -5.14 4.01 22.73
C MET A 680 -5.75 3.99 21.32
N TRP A 681 -7.03 3.63 21.17
CA TRP A 681 -7.70 3.66 19.87
C TRP A 681 -7.77 5.09 19.31
N GLY A 682 -8.06 6.09 20.14
CA GLY A 682 -8.00 7.49 19.72
C GLY A 682 -6.63 7.89 19.18
N GLN A 683 -5.55 7.51 19.86
CA GLN A 683 -4.17 7.77 19.43
C GLN A 683 -3.83 7.06 18.12
N LYS A 684 -4.24 5.79 17.95
CA LYS A 684 -4.07 5.03 16.71
C LYS A 684 -4.81 5.70 15.54
N TRP A 685 -6.05 6.13 15.74
CA TRP A 685 -6.83 6.85 14.73
C TRP A 685 -6.17 8.18 14.35
N LEU A 686 -5.79 8.98 15.32
CA LEU A 686 -5.18 10.29 15.10
C LEU A 686 -3.90 10.18 14.25
N ARG A 687 -3.05 9.19 14.53
CA ARG A 687 -1.83 8.93 13.76
C ARG A 687 -2.12 8.59 12.30
N VAL A 688 -3.04 7.67 12.04
CA VAL A 688 -3.41 7.26 10.68
C VAL A 688 -3.95 8.43 9.88
N TRP A 689 -4.85 9.22 10.45
CA TRP A 689 -5.49 10.31 9.71
C TRP A 689 -4.58 11.50 9.51
N ARG A 690 -3.67 11.80 10.44
CA ARG A 690 -2.58 12.79 10.24
C ARG A 690 -1.64 12.38 9.13
N ARG A 691 -1.23 11.11 9.08
CA ARG A 691 -0.43 10.58 7.97
C ARG A 691 -1.16 10.73 6.64
N LYS A 692 -2.43 10.34 6.56
CA LYS A 692 -3.22 10.46 5.33
C LYS A 692 -3.39 11.91 4.89
N ALA A 693 -3.62 12.82 5.81
CA ALA A 693 -3.69 14.26 5.51
C ALA A 693 -2.35 14.78 4.96
N ALA A 694 -1.23 14.43 5.59
CA ALA A 694 0.11 14.80 5.11
C ALA A 694 0.40 14.26 3.70
N VAL A 695 -0.02 13.04 3.40
CA VAL A 695 0.10 12.46 2.03
C VAL A 695 -0.69 13.28 1.02
N GLU A 696 -1.93 13.64 1.33
CA GLU A 696 -2.73 14.44 0.39
C GLU A 696 -2.17 15.85 0.21
N GLU A 697 -1.70 16.51 1.27
CA GLU A 697 -1.04 17.82 1.14
C GLU A 697 0.24 17.75 0.28
N ALA A 698 0.99 16.66 0.37
CA ALA A 698 2.17 16.45 -0.46
C ALA A 698 1.85 16.16 -1.95
N VAL A 699 0.64 15.70 -2.26
CA VAL A 699 0.22 15.37 -3.64
C VAL A 699 -0.58 16.50 -4.29
N VAL A 700 -1.50 17.11 -3.54
CA VAL A 700 -2.46 18.10 -4.06
C VAL A 700 -2.40 19.45 -3.33
N GLY A 701 -1.41 19.66 -2.48
CA GLY A 701 -1.21 20.90 -1.72
C GLY A 701 -0.87 22.09 -2.61
N GLU A 702 -1.05 23.31 -2.10
CA GLU A 702 -0.81 24.54 -2.87
C GLU A 702 0.64 24.71 -3.30
N LEU A 703 1.57 24.28 -2.45
CA LEU A 703 3.00 24.38 -2.75
C LEU A 703 3.48 23.43 -3.86
N VAL A 704 2.69 22.39 -4.16
CA VAL A 704 3.05 21.37 -5.16
C VAL A 704 2.46 21.67 -6.53
N ILE A 705 1.33 22.38 -6.56
CA ILE A 705 0.61 22.72 -7.78
C ILE A 705 1.20 24.01 -8.35
N GLY A 706 1.94 23.88 -9.45
CA GLY A 706 2.46 25.03 -10.19
C GLY A 706 1.37 25.83 -10.93
N PRO A 707 1.73 26.93 -11.60
CA PRO A 707 0.80 27.67 -12.44
C PRO A 707 0.24 26.79 -13.57
N LEU A 708 -0.95 27.16 -14.07
CA LEU A 708 -1.56 26.45 -15.20
C LEU A 708 -0.70 26.68 -16.45
N GLU A 709 -0.24 25.61 -17.09
CA GLU A 709 0.55 25.70 -18.30
C GLU A 709 -0.30 26.27 -19.46
N GLU A 710 0.17 27.35 -20.04
CA GLU A 710 -0.45 27.91 -21.24
C GLU A 710 -0.16 27.06 -22.49
N PRO A 711 -1.08 26.99 -23.47
CA PRO A 711 -0.80 26.30 -24.70
C PRO A 711 0.39 26.95 -25.41
N VAL A 712 1.38 26.14 -25.79
CA VAL A 712 2.50 26.62 -26.60
C VAL A 712 1.93 27.04 -27.95
N VAL A 713 1.80 28.32 -28.17
CA VAL A 713 1.49 28.88 -29.49
C VAL A 713 2.74 28.67 -30.35
N LEU A 714 2.75 27.60 -31.12
CA LEU A 714 3.77 27.48 -32.17
C LEU A 714 3.59 28.67 -33.12
N PRO A 715 4.65 29.43 -33.42
CA PRO A 715 4.54 30.50 -34.41
C PRO A 715 4.00 29.92 -35.71
N GLU A 716 2.93 30.49 -36.24
CA GLU A 716 2.44 30.16 -37.57
C GLU A 716 3.62 30.25 -38.55
N VAL A 717 3.99 29.12 -39.12
CA VAL A 717 4.92 29.10 -40.25
C VAL A 717 4.18 29.79 -41.38
N VAL A 718 4.43 31.08 -41.54
CA VAL A 718 4.00 31.82 -42.74
C VAL A 718 4.69 31.13 -43.90
N ALA A 719 3.96 30.28 -44.59
CA ALA A 719 4.39 29.77 -45.89
C ALA A 719 4.42 30.98 -46.84
N GLU A 720 5.60 31.54 -47.05
CA GLU A 720 5.84 32.40 -48.21
C GLU A 720 5.57 31.55 -49.44
N VAL A 721 4.41 31.78 -50.04
CA VAL A 721 4.11 31.31 -51.39
C VAL A 721 4.94 32.21 -52.30
N GLU A 722 6.11 31.76 -52.73
CA GLU A 722 6.82 32.30 -53.85
C GLU A 722 5.89 32.13 -55.08
N ALA A 723 5.34 33.26 -55.57
CA ALA A 723 4.68 33.35 -56.85
C ALA A 723 5.77 33.24 -57.91
N GLU A 724 5.94 32.07 -58.48
CA GLU A 724 6.64 31.96 -59.78
C GLU A 724 5.78 32.63 -60.90
N ASP A 725 6.21 33.81 -61.29
CA ASP A 725 5.83 34.46 -62.53
C ASP A 725 6.42 33.67 -63.71
N ASP A 726 5.64 32.80 -64.32
CA ASP A 726 5.95 32.26 -65.61
C ASP A 726 5.12 32.99 -66.68
N MET A 727 5.72 34.09 -67.18
CA MET A 727 5.43 34.60 -68.49
C MET A 727 6.33 33.87 -69.49
N ASP A 728 5.81 33.14 -70.42
CA ASP A 728 6.04 33.42 -71.83
C ASP A 728 5.53 32.32 -72.76
N GLN A 729 4.72 32.77 -73.64
CA GLN A 729 4.88 32.83 -75.10
C GLN A 729 4.64 31.53 -75.91
N VAL A 730 3.68 31.75 -76.86
CA VAL A 730 3.65 31.42 -78.25
C VAL A 730 3.46 30.00 -78.77
N ALA A 731 2.31 29.69 -79.30
CA ALA A 731 1.88 29.53 -80.71
C ALA A 731 0.50 28.91 -80.79
#